data_ad99c3f4f347b43eb1903e49c891f600
#
_entry.id   ad99c3f4f347b43eb1903e49c891f600
#
_cell.length_a   1.000
_cell.length_b   1.000
_cell.length_c   1.000
_cell.angle_alpha   90.00
_cell.angle_beta   90.00
_cell.angle_gamma   90.00
#
_symmetry.space_group_name_H-M   'P 1'
#
loop_
_entity.id
_entity.type
_entity.pdbx_description
1 polymer ?
#
loop_
_entity_poly.entity_id
_entity_poly.type
_entity_poly.pdbx_seq_one_letter_code
_entity_poly.pdbx_strand_id
1 'polypeptide(L)'
;MPLTYIGGDLVLTNNRSLQRLNGFGSLKHLGGNVSILDNGAIPEEPSDDNVIGFCKIKYYEMAGILDEEATVQLGRSTSLIDFNSLSPCPYEVVEDISGTFKAVPANRFLNSIGMNTSINSRGENVNTTEEIMRYLGARWIRTSVGGSVSSLTNLPETSLPGAGTSIASYKQLYDNAGIRFSAGLGAGGQERNIPNLINNVKRIIDATSPDAIIAIEGNNEPNNRNWYVIFEGEVGGGNKEGKNNWKPVARMQKKLYEDVKADPVLGKDGYNYPVWSLTDGGASGENVGLQYLKVPEDDMAVPEEFRGVTFADVANLHNYFNHPSFKFPQNNQTWRAAEPSTNVPPGCDVLYRHFGVTWLNKYKGYLTDEELEALPRVTTETGSTISDAVTEEMQGLLYMSLYLAQFAQGFDYTAMYLLTDRRDESGNQSFGFYDKFYNPRQSAHYLHNLTTILKDDKDIDEPGELTYSITGRTITVHDLLLQKNNGTFELVIWGEKYEGGSDRITVGFDQTYDEVWVYNPTKGTAPEMVLNNVNSIELDISNHPYIIEIGEHPESSVEDMKNDDFQIRAFPNPVIRNLTIYSDTEIGKVSLFDMMGNCVYTGRVYDKVYTVDMDNLPAGAYILSVLDESGNCIKKQKVIKS
;
A
#
# COMPACT_ATOMS: atom_id res chain seq x y z
N MET A 1 -3.65 -9.84 -25.93
CA MET A 1 -3.64 -11.18 -25.29
C MET A 1 -2.19 -11.57 -25.07
N PRO A 2 -1.80 -11.96 -23.88
CA PRO A 2 -0.46 -12.48 -23.66
C PRO A 2 -0.28 -13.80 -24.45
N LEU A 3 0.94 -14.04 -24.90
CA LEU A 3 1.29 -15.26 -25.62
C LEU A 3 1.42 -16.42 -24.62
N THR A 4 0.51 -17.38 -24.67
CA THR A 4 0.45 -18.48 -23.70
C THR A 4 0.90 -19.83 -24.27
N TYR A 5 0.98 -19.95 -25.61
CA TYR A 5 1.28 -21.21 -26.26
C TYR A 5 2.08 -20.99 -27.55
N ILE A 6 3.19 -21.69 -27.68
CA ILE A 6 3.98 -21.81 -28.92
C ILE A 6 4.09 -23.30 -29.22
N GLY A 7 3.40 -23.78 -30.27
CA GLY A 7 3.39 -25.20 -30.66
C GLY A 7 4.56 -25.63 -31.54
N GLY A 8 5.49 -24.74 -31.83
CA GLY A 8 6.67 -24.98 -32.64
C GLY A 8 7.89 -24.24 -32.11
N ASP A 9 8.86 -23.98 -32.99
CA ASP A 9 10.11 -23.33 -32.62
C ASP A 9 9.95 -21.87 -32.22
N LEU A 10 10.72 -21.43 -31.23
CA LEU A 10 10.91 -20.03 -30.88
C LEU A 10 12.21 -19.53 -31.50
N VAL A 11 12.11 -18.69 -32.53
CA VAL A 11 13.29 -18.14 -33.21
C VAL A 11 13.31 -16.62 -33.10
N LEU A 12 14.30 -16.09 -32.41
CA LEU A 12 14.58 -14.66 -32.23
C LEU A 12 16.00 -14.40 -32.70
N THR A 13 16.18 -13.93 -33.92
CA THR A 13 17.51 -13.73 -34.49
C THR A 13 17.67 -12.35 -35.12
N ASN A 14 18.86 -11.79 -35.01
CA ASN A 14 19.23 -10.50 -35.63
C ASN A 14 18.35 -9.30 -35.20
N ASN A 15 17.70 -9.37 -34.06
CA ASN A 15 16.92 -8.25 -33.52
C ASN A 15 17.80 -7.36 -32.63
N ARG A 16 18.40 -6.34 -33.22
CA ARG A 16 19.34 -5.44 -32.52
C ARG A 16 18.72 -4.61 -31.39
N SER A 17 17.40 -4.54 -31.33
CA SER A 17 16.67 -3.79 -30.30
C SER A 17 16.06 -4.69 -29.22
N LEU A 18 16.21 -6.01 -29.31
CA LEU A 18 15.69 -6.93 -28.29
C LEU A 18 16.51 -6.81 -27.00
N GLN A 19 15.90 -6.28 -25.96
CA GLN A 19 16.55 -6.01 -24.69
C GLN A 19 16.15 -6.98 -23.57
N ARG A 20 14.98 -7.64 -23.69
CA ARG A 20 14.43 -8.51 -22.65
C ARG A 20 13.50 -9.57 -23.24
N LEU A 21 13.39 -10.71 -22.57
CA LEU A 21 12.45 -11.79 -22.93
C LEU A 21 11.14 -11.75 -22.11
N ASN A 22 10.86 -10.67 -21.44
CA ASN A 22 9.70 -10.51 -20.55
C ASN A 22 8.33 -10.74 -21.24
N GLY A 23 8.26 -10.53 -22.58
CA GLY A 23 7.02 -10.78 -23.35
C GLY A 23 6.54 -12.24 -23.38
N PHE A 24 7.36 -13.17 -22.88
CA PHE A 24 7.01 -14.59 -22.77
C PHE A 24 6.55 -14.99 -21.36
N GLY A 25 6.40 -14.06 -20.43
CA GLY A 25 6.07 -14.32 -19.02
C GLY A 25 4.80 -15.15 -18.76
N SER A 26 3.87 -15.16 -19.72
CA SER A 26 2.63 -15.96 -19.65
C SER A 26 2.69 -17.28 -20.41
N LEU A 27 3.86 -17.67 -20.93
CA LEU A 27 4.01 -18.87 -21.74
C LEU A 27 3.84 -20.11 -20.87
N LYS A 28 2.94 -21.00 -21.29
CA LYS A 28 2.62 -22.27 -20.60
C LYS A 28 3.06 -23.50 -21.39
N HIS A 29 3.46 -23.32 -22.66
CA HIS A 29 3.94 -24.38 -23.51
C HIS A 29 4.81 -23.84 -24.64
N LEU A 30 5.95 -24.48 -24.86
CA LEU A 30 6.90 -24.21 -25.93
C LEU A 30 7.31 -25.58 -26.53
N GLY A 31 6.64 -25.99 -27.60
CA GLY A 31 6.70 -27.35 -28.15
C GLY A 31 7.78 -27.57 -29.21
N GLY A 32 8.73 -26.67 -29.37
CA GLY A 32 9.78 -26.79 -30.37
C GLY A 32 11.13 -26.24 -29.87
N ASN A 33 12.09 -26.14 -30.78
CA ASN A 33 13.42 -25.66 -30.49
C ASN A 33 13.46 -24.16 -30.16
N VAL A 34 14.43 -23.73 -29.37
CA VAL A 34 14.68 -22.33 -29.04
C VAL A 34 15.97 -21.87 -29.71
N SER A 35 15.88 -20.81 -30.50
CA SER A 35 17.05 -20.16 -31.09
C SER A 35 17.00 -18.66 -30.87
N ILE A 36 17.82 -18.15 -29.96
CA ILE A 36 17.91 -16.73 -29.63
C ILE A 36 19.34 -16.26 -29.91
N LEU A 37 19.59 -15.88 -31.15
CA LEU A 37 20.93 -15.64 -31.67
C LEU A 37 21.09 -14.24 -32.28
N ASP A 38 22.30 -13.70 -32.16
CA ASP A 38 22.71 -12.45 -32.82
C ASP A 38 21.81 -11.24 -32.51
N ASN A 39 21.22 -11.21 -31.33
CA ASN A 39 20.43 -10.08 -30.85
C ASN A 39 21.34 -9.05 -30.16
N GLY A 40 21.35 -7.80 -30.66
CA GLY A 40 22.35 -6.82 -30.25
C GLY A 40 22.21 -6.25 -28.84
N ALA A 41 21.13 -6.53 -28.14
CA ALA A 41 20.87 -5.98 -26.80
C ALA A 41 20.79 -7.04 -25.68
N ILE A 42 20.83 -8.32 -26.04
CA ILE A 42 20.96 -9.39 -25.04
C ILE A 42 22.45 -9.64 -24.86
N PRO A 43 23.03 -9.41 -23.66
CA PRO A 43 24.46 -9.59 -23.41
C PRO A 43 24.88 -11.04 -23.56
N GLU A 44 26.13 -11.22 -23.97
CA GLU A 44 26.74 -12.53 -24.20
C GLU A 44 27.14 -13.26 -22.92
N GLU A 45 27.49 -12.47 -21.90
CA GLU A 45 27.85 -13.01 -20.60
C GLU A 45 26.79 -12.64 -19.55
N PRO A 46 26.48 -13.54 -18.63
CA PRO A 46 25.58 -13.24 -17.53
C PRO A 46 26.27 -12.20 -16.63
N SER A 47 26.04 -10.92 -16.87
CA SER A 47 26.15 -9.92 -15.81
C SER A 47 24.84 -9.99 -15.01
N ASP A 48 24.90 -9.71 -13.71
CA ASP A 48 23.74 -9.81 -12.81
C ASP A 48 22.48 -9.09 -13.33
N ASP A 49 22.65 -8.04 -14.11
CA ASP A 49 21.57 -7.26 -14.72
C ASP A 49 20.94 -7.89 -15.97
N ASN A 50 21.56 -8.90 -16.58
CA ASN A 50 21.22 -9.39 -17.92
C ASN A 50 20.89 -10.88 -17.98
N VAL A 51 21.06 -11.60 -16.91
CA VAL A 51 20.71 -13.02 -16.74
C VAL A 51 19.21 -13.29 -16.97
N ILE A 52 18.38 -12.27 -16.78
CA ILE A 52 16.93 -12.33 -16.95
C ILE A 52 16.50 -12.85 -18.34
N GLY A 53 17.25 -12.59 -19.38
CA GLY A 53 16.91 -13.08 -20.72
C GLY A 53 17.04 -14.59 -20.88
N PHE A 54 18.18 -15.14 -20.53
CA PHE A 54 18.53 -16.54 -20.79
C PHE A 54 18.19 -17.49 -19.63
N CYS A 55 18.25 -17.00 -18.39
CA CYS A 55 17.77 -17.76 -17.24
C CYS A 55 16.28 -18.10 -17.33
N LYS A 56 15.48 -17.30 -18.06
CA LYS A 56 14.08 -17.58 -18.34
C LYS A 56 13.87 -18.84 -19.18
N ILE A 57 14.71 -19.06 -20.17
CA ILE A 57 14.64 -20.28 -21.00
C ILE A 57 15.02 -21.50 -20.17
N LYS A 58 16.00 -21.36 -19.26
CA LYS A 58 16.34 -22.43 -18.32
C LYS A 58 15.21 -22.75 -17.35
N TYR A 59 14.48 -21.73 -16.91
CA TYR A 59 13.27 -21.92 -16.13
C TYR A 59 12.18 -22.69 -16.91
N TYR A 60 11.96 -22.39 -18.19
CA TYR A 60 10.98 -23.13 -19.00
C TYR A 60 11.30 -24.62 -19.13
N GLU A 61 12.59 -24.97 -19.21
CA GLU A 61 13.01 -26.38 -19.17
C GLU A 61 12.62 -27.02 -17.83
N MET A 62 12.99 -26.39 -16.71
CA MET A 62 12.73 -26.91 -15.36
C MET A 62 11.25 -26.97 -15.00
N ALA A 63 10.46 -26.04 -15.51
CA ALA A 63 9.02 -25.97 -15.27
C ALA A 63 8.20 -26.89 -16.19
N GLY A 64 8.85 -27.66 -17.07
CA GLY A 64 8.16 -28.49 -18.05
C GLY A 64 7.37 -27.70 -19.10
N ILE A 65 7.67 -26.43 -19.26
CA ILE A 65 7.07 -25.54 -20.27
C ILE A 65 7.71 -25.76 -21.64
N LEU A 66 9.03 -26.00 -21.64
CA LEU A 66 9.81 -26.37 -22.80
C LEU A 66 9.73 -27.89 -23.01
N ASP A 67 9.54 -28.30 -24.25
CA ASP A 67 9.53 -29.71 -24.64
C ASP A 67 10.87 -30.38 -24.27
N GLU A 68 10.82 -31.60 -23.72
CA GLU A 68 12.02 -32.35 -23.27
C GLU A 68 13.00 -32.66 -24.42
N GLU A 69 12.52 -32.75 -25.66
CA GLU A 69 13.33 -33.01 -26.85
C GLU A 69 13.84 -31.70 -27.50
N ALA A 70 13.43 -30.52 -27.00
CA ALA A 70 13.79 -29.26 -27.60
C ALA A 70 15.29 -28.94 -27.48
N THR A 71 15.88 -28.51 -28.58
CA THR A 71 17.26 -27.99 -28.58
C THR A 71 17.25 -26.49 -28.31
N VAL A 72 18.17 -26.02 -27.48
CA VAL A 72 18.29 -24.61 -27.08
C VAL A 72 19.61 -24.03 -27.58
N GLN A 73 19.55 -22.95 -28.35
CA GLN A 73 20.70 -22.20 -28.86
C GLN A 73 20.57 -20.72 -28.45
N LEU A 74 21.47 -20.26 -27.60
CA LEU A 74 21.48 -18.89 -27.06
C LEU A 74 22.83 -18.21 -27.34
N GLY A 75 22.82 -16.88 -27.47
CA GLY A 75 24.02 -16.10 -27.63
C GLY A 75 24.29 -15.62 -29.05
N ARG A 76 25.49 -15.80 -29.56
CA ARG A 76 25.84 -15.49 -30.97
C ARG A 76 26.00 -16.76 -31.79
N SER A 77 25.68 -16.70 -33.06
CA SER A 77 25.90 -17.82 -33.98
C SER A 77 27.36 -18.27 -34.06
N THR A 78 28.30 -17.38 -33.73
CA THR A 78 29.74 -17.63 -33.64
C THR A 78 30.24 -18.05 -32.24
N SER A 79 29.41 -17.87 -31.19
CA SER A 79 29.76 -18.17 -29.81
C SER A 79 28.48 -18.46 -29.01
N LEU A 80 28.11 -19.73 -28.93
CA LEU A 80 26.92 -20.17 -28.20
C LEU A 80 27.19 -20.16 -26.69
N ILE A 81 26.17 -19.79 -25.92
CA ILE A 81 26.15 -19.94 -24.47
C ILE A 81 25.87 -21.40 -24.14
N ASP A 82 26.61 -21.97 -23.21
CA ASP A 82 26.33 -23.30 -22.68
C ASP A 82 25.06 -23.26 -21.82
N PHE A 83 23.94 -23.67 -22.41
CA PHE A 83 22.64 -23.71 -21.76
C PHE A 83 22.62 -24.56 -20.49
N ASN A 84 23.41 -25.62 -20.43
CA ASN A 84 23.47 -26.48 -19.25
C ASN A 84 24.21 -25.83 -18.07
N SER A 85 25.03 -24.83 -18.33
CA SER A 85 25.73 -24.07 -17.28
C SER A 85 24.89 -22.92 -16.71
N LEU A 86 23.77 -22.57 -17.37
CA LEU A 86 22.89 -21.52 -16.89
C LEU A 86 22.13 -21.98 -15.65
N SER A 87 22.11 -21.14 -14.65
CA SER A 87 21.15 -21.25 -13.56
C SER A 87 19.79 -20.72 -14.01
N PRO A 88 18.66 -21.33 -13.60
CA PRO A 88 17.37 -20.72 -13.78
C PRO A 88 17.31 -19.38 -13.06
N CYS A 89 16.42 -18.47 -13.50
CA CYS A 89 16.21 -17.25 -12.75
C CYS A 89 15.85 -17.62 -11.30
N PRO A 90 16.62 -17.19 -10.30
CA PRO A 90 16.49 -17.67 -8.92
C PRO A 90 15.13 -17.34 -8.28
N TYR A 91 14.35 -16.49 -8.93
CA TYR A 91 13.05 -16.00 -8.44
C TYR A 91 11.84 -16.72 -9.04
N GLU A 92 12.03 -17.72 -9.89
CA GLU A 92 10.95 -18.34 -10.67
C GLU A 92 10.52 -19.71 -10.18
N VAL A 93 11.32 -20.34 -9.36
CA VAL A 93 10.95 -21.60 -8.70
C VAL A 93 10.18 -21.26 -7.43
N VAL A 94 8.87 -21.28 -7.51
CA VAL A 94 7.98 -21.16 -6.35
C VAL A 94 7.42 -22.54 -6.10
N GLU A 95 7.78 -23.10 -4.95
CA GLU A 95 7.22 -24.37 -4.51
C GLU A 95 5.74 -24.20 -4.19
N ASP A 96 4.94 -25.21 -4.50
CA ASP A 96 3.58 -25.33 -4.01
C ASP A 96 3.62 -25.32 -2.47
N ILE A 97 2.66 -24.66 -1.85
CA ILE A 97 2.55 -24.68 -0.38
C ILE A 97 1.58 -25.77 0.06
N SER A 98 1.92 -26.45 1.14
CA SER A 98 1.03 -27.40 1.80
C SER A 98 1.44 -27.52 3.25
N GLY A 99 0.50 -27.36 4.17
CA GLY A 99 0.78 -27.45 5.59
C GLY A 99 -0.34 -26.88 6.45
N THR A 100 -0.04 -26.84 7.74
CA THR A 100 -0.90 -26.18 8.73
C THR A 100 -0.29 -24.82 9.04
N PHE A 101 -1.05 -23.77 8.79
CA PHE A 101 -0.60 -22.38 8.92
C PHE A 101 -1.38 -21.69 10.04
N LYS A 102 -0.65 -20.95 10.87
CA LYS A 102 -1.24 -20.12 11.91
C LYS A 102 -1.77 -18.83 11.31
N ALA A 103 -3.02 -18.50 11.60
CA ALA A 103 -3.63 -17.26 11.14
C ALA A 103 -3.09 -16.02 11.88
N VAL A 104 -3.23 -14.86 11.25
CA VAL A 104 -3.02 -13.55 11.86
C VAL A 104 -4.40 -12.92 12.12
N PRO A 105 -4.62 -12.16 13.22
CA PRO A 105 -5.89 -11.47 13.43
C PRO A 105 -6.21 -10.52 12.26
N ALA A 106 -7.43 -10.63 11.70
CA ALA A 106 -7.89 -9.76 10.62
C ALA A 106 -7.89 -8.28 11.07
N ASN A 107 -8.25 -8.03 12.32
CA ASN A 107 -8.20 -6.70 12.92
C ASN A 107 -6.78 -6.10 12.92
N ARG A 108 -5.73 -6.91 13.09
CA ARG A 108 -4.33 -6.44 12.98
C ARG A 108 -3.98 -5.96 11.57
N PHE A 109 -4.40 -6.69 10.53
CA PHE A 109 -4.27 -6.25 9.14
C PHE A 109 -5.00 -4.92 8.90
N LEU A 110 -6.26 -4.83 9.33
CA LEU A 110 -7.05 -3.60 9.18
C LEU A 110 -6.42 -2.41 9.93
N ASN A 111 -5.81 -2.66 11.10
CA ASN A 111 -5.09 -1.64 11.86
C ASN A 111 -3.81 -1.14 11.17
N SER A 112 -3.24 -1.90 10.24
CA SER A 112 -2.07 -1.50 9.46
C SER A 112 -2.39 -0.47 8.37
N ILE A 113 -3.66 -0.35 7.96
CA ILE A 113 -4.11 0.48 6.84
C ILE A 113 -4.19 1.95 7.25
N GLY A 114 -3.30 2.77 6.71
CA GLY A 114 -3.20 4.20 7.00
C GLY A 114 -3.12 5.06 5.75
N MET A 115 -3.24 6.37 5.97
CA MET A 115 -3.28 7.39 4.92
C MET A 115 -2.44 8.61 5.26
N ASN A 116 -1.88 9.22 4.22
CA ASN A 116 -1.42 10.60 4.28
C ASN A 116 -2.58 11.55 3.95
N THR A 117 -2.82 12.54 4.80
CA THR A 117 -3.81 13.59 4.59
C THR A 117 -3.41 14.85 5.34
N SER A 118 -3.87 15.99 4.88
CA SER A 118 -3.71 17.26 5.58
C SER A 118 -4.87 17.56 6.54
N ILE A 119 -5.77 16.61 6.72
CA ILE A 119 -6.93 16.61 7.65
C ILE A 119 -7.89 17.79 7.42
N ASN A 120 -7.44 19.03 7.67
CA ASN A 120 -8.27 20.23 7.61
C ASN A 120 -7.50 21.43 7.01
N SER A 121 -6.52 21.17 6.16
CA SER A 121 -5.71 22.20 5.51
C SER A 121 -5.45 21.84 4.05
N ARG A 122 -4.77 22.73 3.30
CA ARG A 122 -4.38 22.50 1.90
C ARG A 122 -5.56 22.14 0.98
N GLY A 123 -6.76 22.62 1.31
CA GLY A 123 -7.99 22.34 0.57
C GLY A 123 -8.79 21.15 1.08
N GLU A 124 -8.31 20.43 2.09
CA GLU A 124 -9.05 19.38 2.76
C GLU A 124 -9.92 19.93 3.90
N ASN A 125 -10.96 19.17 4.25
CA ASN A 125 -11.90 19.48 5.31
C ASN A 125 -12.07 18.28 6.24
N VAL A 126 -12.00 18.50 7.56
CA VAL A 126 -12.02 17.44 8.56
C VAL A 126 -13.28 16.55 8.49
N ASN A 127 -14.44 17.12 8.19
CA ASN A 127 -15.68 16.33 8.09
C ASN A 127 -15.61 15.36 6.90
N THR A 128 -15.12 15.86 5.75
CA THR A 128 -14.94 15.03 4.57
C THR A 128 -13.81 14.01 4.78
N THR A 129 -12.72 14.40 5.45
CA THR A 129 -11.65 13.47 5.83
C THR A 129 -12.20 12.34 6.70
N GLU A 130 -13.00 12.64 7.73
CA GLU A 130 -13.65 11.65 8.59
C GLU A 130 -14.53 10.69 7.78
N GLU A 131 -15.38 11.23 6.92
CA GLU A 131 -16.32 10.46 6.08
C GLU A 131 -15.58 9.51 5.13
N ILE A 132 -14.53 10.01 4.46
CA ILE A 132 -13.71 9.22 3.55
C ILE A 132 -12.94 8.12 4.31
N MET A 133 -12.30 8.44 5.42
CA MET A 133 -11.55 7.46 6.23
C MET A 133 -12.46 6.31 6.70
N ARG A 134 -13.69 6.64 7.13
CA ARG A 134 -14.70 5.63 7.49
C ARG A 134 -15.08 4.76 6.30
N TYR A 135 -15.32 5.38 5.14
CA TYR A 135 -15.67 4.66 3.92
C TYR A 135 -14.57 3.67 3.51
N LEU A 136 -13.32 4.13 3.49
CA LEU A 136 -12.18 3.30 3.13
C LEU A 136 -11.85 2.21 4.17
N GLY A 137 -12.37 2.33 5.40
CA GLY A 137 -11.98 1.47 6.51
C GLY A 137 -10.53 1.67 6.97
N ALA A 138 -9.89 2.78 6.59
CA ALA A 138 -8.55 3.12 7.02
C ALA A 138 -8.57 3.64 8.46
N ARG A 139 -7.58 3.23 9.28
CA ARG A 139 -7.66 3.38 10.73
C ARG A 139 -6.64 4.33 11.35
N TRP A 140 -5.72 4.84 10.56
CA TRP A 140 -4.76 5.81 11.06
C TRP A 140 -4.31 6.80 9.99
N ILE A 141 -3.82 7.93 10.45
CA ILE A 141 -3.33 9.03 9.63
C ILE A 141 -1.89 9.34 10.02
N ARG A 142 -1.03 9.46 9.02
CA ARG A 142 0.28 10.04 9.20
C ARG A 142 0.19 11.55 9.30
N THR A 143 0.74 12.13 10.35
CA THR A 143 0.71 13.57 10.60
C THR A 143 2.10 14.16 10.88
N SER A 144 2.21 15.48 10.72
CA SER A 144 3.40 16.23 11.10
C SER A 144 3.00 17.33 12.09
N VAL A 145 3.47 17.22 13.31
CA VAL A 145 3.08 18.14 14.41
C VAL A 145 4.25 18.88 15.06
N GLY A 146 5.48 18.65 14.59
CA GLY A 146 6.69 19.35 15.07
C GLY A 146 6.88 20.76 14.52
N GLY A 147 6.21 21.06 13.40
CA GLY A 147 6.35 22.32 12.67
C GLY A 147 7.51 22.31 11.67
N SER A 148 7.44 23.21 10.68
CA SER A 148 8.48 23.40 9.66
C SER A 148 9.39 24.59 9.99
N VAL A 149 10.53 24.73 9.27
CA VAL A 149 11.47 25.85 9.43
C VAL A 149 10.79 27.22 9.29
N SER A 150 9.75 27.31 8.47
CA SER A 150 9.02 28.56 8.20
C SER A 150 7.95 28.93 9.23
N SER A 151 7.56 28.01 10.12
CA SER A 151 6.40 28.16 11.02
C SER A 151 6.76 28.36 12.49
N LEU A 152 7.92 28.93 12.79
CA LEU A 152 8.50 29.02 14.14
C LEU A 152 7.99 30.19 14.98
N THR A 153 6.99 30.91 14.52
CA THR A 153 6.31 31.95 15.32
C THR A 153 5.24 31.32 16.19
N ASN A 154 5.08 31.86 17.39
CA ASN A 154 4.10 31.46 18.41
C ASN A 154 2.75 31.07 17.78
N LEU A 155 2.46 29.77 17.80
CA LEU A 155 1.20 29.24 17.29
C LEU A 155 0.10 29.46 18.32
N PRO A 156 -1.11 29.81 17.90
CA PRO A 156 -2.25 29.86 18.79
C PRO A 156 -2.42 28.52 19.52
N GLU A 157 -2.84 28.56 20.79
CA GLU A 157 -3.07 27.34 21.61
C GLU A 157 -4.00 26.31 20.95
N THR A 158 -4.80 26.73 19.97
CA THR A 158 -5.79 25.91 19.27
C THR A 158 -5.29 25.28 17.98
N SER A 159 -4.11 25.65 17.47
CA SER A 159 -3.59 25.15 16.20
C SER A 159 -2.28 24.39 16.36
N LEU A 160 -2.08 23.36 15.54
CA LEU A 160 -0.84 22.62 15.44
C LEU A 160 0.00 23.11 14.26
N PRO A 161 1.34 23.19 14.43
CA PRO A 161 2.22 23.61 13.35
C PRO A 161 2.17 22.63 12.17
N GLY A 162 2.12 23.16 10.96
CA GLY A 162 2.35 22.41 9.73
C GLY A 162 1.09 21.99 8.98
N ALA A 163 -0.03 21.73 9.67
CA ALA A 163 -1.21 21.18 9.00
C ALA A 163 -2.39 22.15 8.88
N GLY A 164 -2.33 23.35 9.44
CA GLY A 164 -3.54 24.20 9.58
C GLY A 164 -4.66 23.50 10.37
N THR A 165 -4.31 22.42 11.06
CA THR A 165 -5.21 21.50 11.75
C THR A 165 -5.24 21.82 13.22
N SER A 166 -6.42 21.85 13.82
CA SER A 166 -6.62 22.13 15.24
C SER A 166 -6.66 20.85 16.07
N ILE A 167 -6.44 20.96 17.38
CA ILE A 167 -6.66 19.85 18.33
C ILE A 167 -8.08 19.29 18.20
N ALA A 168 -9.08 20.15 17.96
CA ALA A 168 -10.46 19.72 17.77
C ALA A 168 -10.63 18.78 16.57
N SER A 169 -9.83 18.95 15.49
CA SER A 169 -9.89 18.05 14.34
C SER A 169 -9.35 16.65 14.66
N TYR A 170 -8.27 16.55 15.46
CA TYR A 170 -7.76 15.27 15.94
C TYR A 170 -8.78 14.58 16.84
N LYS A 171 -9.36 15.36 17.79
CA LYS A 171 -10.40 14.84 18.68
C LYS A 171 -11.62 14.32 17.89
N GLN A 172 -12.09 15.07 16.91
CA GLN A 172 -13.22 14.68 16.07
C GLN A 172 -12.94 13.35 15.34
N LEU A 173 -11.78 13.22 14.70
CA LEU A 173 -11.41 12.00 13.96
C LEU A 173 -11.27 10.79 14.88
N TYR A 174 -10.70 10.99 16.06
CA TYR A 174 -10.56 9.94 17.06
C TYR A 174 -11.91 9.53 17.66
N ASP A 175 -12.67 10.47 18.21
CA ASP A 175 -13.93 10.17 18.90
C ASP A 175 -14.99 9.61 17.96
N ASN A 176 -15.08 10.16 16.74
CA ASN A 176 -16.15 9.78 15.81
C ASN A 176 -15.79 8.57 14.94
N ALA A 177 -14.52 8.39 14.58
CA ALA A 177 -14.08 7.40 13.61
C ALA A 177 -12.99 6.43 14.13
N GLY A 178 -12.54 6.58 15.38
CA GLY A 178 -11.48 5.75 15.95
C GLY A 178 -10.13 5.91 15.25
N ILE A 179 -9.92 7.04 14.55
CA ILE A 179 -8.68 7.27 13.79
C ILE A 179 -7.52 7.58 14.74
N ARG A 180 -6.43 6.84 14.57
CA ARG A 180 -5.18 7.01 15.29
C ARG A 180 -4.15 7.79 14.46
N PHE A 181 -3.06 8.22 15.07
CA PHE A 181 -2.09 9.12 14.43
C PHE A 181 -0.65 8.69 14.67
N SER A 182 0.17 8.69 13.64
CA SER A 182 1.61 8.87 13.83
C SER A 182 1.90 10.37 13.89
N ALA A 183 2.89 10.76 14.68
CA ALA A 183 3.20 12.16 14.92
C ALA A 183 4.67 12.44 14.58
N GLY A 184 4.92 13.11 13.45
CA GLY A 184 6.25 13.34 12.90
C GLY A 184 6.76 14.76 13.08
N LEU A 185 8.08 14.92 12.94
CA LEU A 185 8.74 16.23 12.86
C LEU A 185 8.37 16.98 11.57
N GLY A 186 8.03 16.24 10.49
CA GLY A 186 7.72 16.81 9.20
C GLY A 186 8.96 17.12 8.35
N ALA A 187 8.76 17.88 7.29
CA ALA A 187 9.80 18.24 6.33
C ALA A 187 10.69 19.37 6.87
N GLY A 188 12.00 19.16 6.85
CA GLY A 188 12.99 20.12 7.39
C GLY A 188 12.88 20.31 8.91
N GLY A 189 13.44 21.41 9.39
CA GLY A 189 13.29 21.80 10.79
C GLY A 189 14.58 22.11 11.52
N GLN A 190 14.42 22.36 12.81
CA GLN A 190 15.51 22.67 13.75
C GLN A 190 15.29 21.88 15.05
N GLU A 191 16.33 21.74 15.87
CA GLU A 191 16.26 21.01 17.14
C GLU A 191 15.11 21.47 18.04
N ARG A 192 14.74 22.75 18.00
CA ARG A 192 13.59 23.31 18.75
C ARG A 192 12.23 22.78 18.30
N ASN A 193 12.15 22.09 17.15
CA ASN A 193 10.92 21.41 16.74
C ASN A 193 10.63 20.15 17.57
N ILE A 194 11.64 19.56 18.22
CA ILE A 194 11.47 18.37 19.04
C ILE A 194 10.59 18.65 20.27
N PRO A 195 10.89 19.65 21.15
CA PRO A 195 10.00 19.98 22.26
C PRO A 195 8.61 20.41 21.80
N ASN A 196 8.48 21.07 20.64
CA ASN A 196 7.16 21.39 20.08
C ASN A 196 6.37 20.13 19.71
N LEU A 197 7.02 19.17 19.07
CA LEU A 197 6.43 17.86 18.76
C LEU A 197 5.92 17.18 20.03
N ILE A 198 6.79 17.03 21.04
CA ILE A 198 6.46 16.40 22.32
C ILE A 198 5.25 17.08 22.98
N ASN A 199 5.24 18.41 23.05
CA ASN A 199 4.14 19.16 23.63
C ASN A 199 2.84 19.00 22.83
N ASN A 200 2.90 19.01 21.51
CA ASN A 200 1.72 18.84 20.67
C ASN A 200 1.15 17.43 20.77
N VAL A 201 2.01 16.41 20.84
CA VAL A 201 1.57 15.01 21.07
C VAL A 201 0.83 14.90 22.40
N LYS A 202 1.37 15.48 23.50
CA LYS A 202 0.69 15.51 24.81
C LYS A 202 -0.69 16.19 24.72
N ARG A 203 -0.79 17.32 24.01
CA ARG A 203 -2.07 18.02 23.81
C ARG A 203 -3.08 17.16 23.02
N ILE A 204 -2.62 16.37 22.06
CA ILE A 204 -3.49 15.42 21.35
C ILE A 204 -3.95 14.34 22.32
N ILE A 205 -3.05 13.75 23.10
CA ILE A 205 -3.36 12.73 24.11
C ILE A 205 -4.38 13.27 25.13
N ASP A 206 -4.17 14.48 25.66
CA ASP A 206 -5.06 15.12 26.62
C ASP A 206 -6.47 15.36 26.06
N ALA A 207 -6.58 15.61 24.75
CA ALA A 207 -7.85 15.86 24.10
C ALA A 207 -8.56 14.57 23.64
N THR A 208 -7.82 13.49 23.49
CA THR A 208 -8.30 12.19 22.95
C THR A 208 -8.07 11.08 23.98
N SER A 209 -7.06 10.26 23.74
CA SER A 209 -6.63 9.15 24.58
C SER A 209 -5.18 8.78 24.24
N PRO A 210 -4.43 8.12 25.13
CA PRO A 210 -3.08 7.65 24.83
C PRO A 210 -2.98 6.74 23.60
N ASP A 211 -3.96 5.90 23.34
CA ASP A 211 -4.02 5.01 22.19
C ASP A 211 -4.30 5.72 20.85
N ALA A 212 -4.65 7.00 20.88
CA ALA A 212 -4.76 7.83 19.68
C ALA A 212 -3.41 8.02 18.97
N ILE A 213 -2.29 7.90 19.70
CA ILE A 213 -0.94 8.00 19.14
C ILE A 213 -0.35 6.61 18.96
N ILE A 214 0.07 6.28 17.73
CA ILE A 214 0.71 4.99 17.44
C ILE A 214 2.22 5.06 17.47
N ALA A 215 2.81 6.19 17.10
CA ALA A 215 4.26 6.37 17.08
C ALA A 215 4.67 7.84 16.99
N ILE A 216 5.94 8.10 17.28
CA ILE A 216 6.63 9.37 17.01
C ILE A 216 7.59 9.15 15.84
N GLU A 217 7.53 10.01 14.83
CA GLU A 217 8.28 9.87 13.58
C GLU A 217 9.37 10.96 13.44
N GLY A 218 10.52 10.59 12.87
CA GLY A 218 11.59 11.50 12.53
C GLY A 218 11.25 12.47 11.39
N ASN A 219 12.28 13.09 10.82
CA ASN A 219 12.09 14.03 9.71
C ASN A 219 11.66 13.35 8.43
N ASN A 220 10.76 14.03 7.70
CA ASN A 220 10.34 13.65 6.36
C ASN A 220 11.39 14.05 5.33
N GLU A 221 11.94 13.07 4.62
CA GLU A 221 12.81 13.20 3.44
C GLU A 221 13.86 14.34 3.54
N PRO A 222 14.74 14.31 4.54
CA PRO A 222 15.76 15.37 4.68
C PRO A 222 16.76 15.40 3.52
N ASN A 223 16.78 14.38 2.64
CA ASN A 223 17.51 14.38 1.38
C ASN A 223 16.79 15.15 0.25
N ASN A 224 15.54 15.53 0.43
CA ASN A 224 14.81 16.31 -0.57
C ASN A 224 15.31 17.77 -0.61
N ARG A 225 15.24 18.38 -1.80
CA ARG A 225 15.91 19.64 -2.16
C ARG A 225 15.69 20.81 -1.21
N ASN A 226 14.52 20.89 -0.57
CA ASN A 226 14.15 22.04 0.26
C ASN A 226 13.87 21.64 1.72
N TRP A 227 14.10 20.39 2.11
CA TRP A 227 13.71 19.86 3.42
C TRP A 227 14.91 19.54 4.31
N TYR A 228 15.93 20.40 4.25
CA TYR A 228 17.12 20.30 5.07
C TYR A 228 16.81 20.53 6.57
N VAL A 229 17.70 20.01 7.41
CA VAL A 229 17.65 20.14 8.87
C VAL A 229 18.72 21.15 9.30
N ILE A 230 18.44 21.95 10.33
CA ILE A 230 19.42 22.80 11.01
C ILE A 230 19.54 22.31 12.45
N PHE A 231 20.74 21.90 12.83
CA PHE A 231 21.03 21.45 14.19
C PHE A 231 22.26 22.19 14.73
N GLU A 232 22.12 22.87 15.86
CA GLU A 232 23.18 23.74 16.46
C GLU A 232 23.76 24.76 15.46
N GLY A 233 22.91 25.26 14.57
CA GLY A 233 23.30 26.21 13.53
C GLY A 233 23.95 25.59 12.29
N GLU A 234 24.20 24.28 12.28
CA GLU A 234 24.76 23.56 11.14
C GLU A 234 23.64 23.00 10.25
N VAL A 235 23.79 23.18 8.93
CA VAL A 235 22.81 22.71 7.91
C VAL A 235 23.15 21.29 7.47
N GLY A 236 22.17 20.41 7.49
CA GLY A 236 22.30 19.01 7.06
C GLY A 236 21.19 18.52 6.15
N GLY A 237 21.51 17.54 5.29
CA GLY A 237 20.60 17.02 4.29
C GLY A 237 20.34 17.97 3.14
N GLY A 238 19.33 17.66 2.31
CA GLY A 238 18.95 18.49 1.16
C GLY A 238 19.94 18.48 0.00
N ASN A 239 19.57 19.19 -1.06
CA ASN A 239 20.34 19.25 -2.31
C ASN A 239 21.12 20.56 -2.51
N LYS A 240 21.05 21.50 -1.56
CA LYS A 240 21.75 22.79 -1.65
C LYS A 240 22.93 22.87 -0.68
N GLU A 241 22.76 23.57 0.43
CA GLU A 241 23.82 23.86 1.38
C GLU A 241 24.17 22.66 2.26
N GLY A 242 23.20 21.80 2.53
CA GLY A 242 23.39 20.59 3.37
C GLY A 242 23.76 19.32 2.60
N LYS A 243 23.98 19.41 1.30
CA LYS A 243 24.26 18.23 0.46
C LYS A 243 25.46 17.44 0.99
N ASN A 244 25.22 16.13 1.22
CA ASN A 244 26.20 15.20 1.77
C ASN A 244 26.65 15.51 3.21
N ASN A 245 26.03 16.44 3.90
CA ASN A 245 26.26 16.63 5.34
C ASN A 245 25.11 16.01 6.15
N TRP A 246 25.28 14.77 6.54
CA TRP A 246 24.26 14.01 7.27
C TRP A 246 24.37 14.14 8.80
N LYS A 247 25.47 14.72 9.32
CA LYS A 247 25.66 14.82 10.77
C LYS A 247 24.56 15.59 11.49
N PRO A 248 24.10 16.78 11.02
CA PRO A 248 23.00 17.48 11.66
C PRO A 248 21.70 16.67 11.64
N VAL A 249 21.46 15.92 10.58
CA VAL A 249 20.26 15.04 10.47
C VAL A 249 20.34 13.90 11.48
N ALA A 250 21.51 13.26 11.59
CA ALA A 250 21.74 12.19 12.56
C ALA A 250 21.62 12.69 14.01
N ARG A 251 22.19 13.88 14.31
CA ARG A 251 22.05 14.51 15.64
C ARG A 251 20.60 14.85 15.96
N MET A 252 19.83 15.30 14.97
CA MET A 252 18.39 15.57 15.11
C MET A 252 17.62 14.29 15.45
N GLN A 253 17.84 13.20 14.71
CA GLN A 253 17.18 11.92 14.96
C GLN A 253 17.57 11.33 16.33
N LYS A 254 18.88 11.38 16.67
CA LYS A 254 19.38 10.98 18.00
C LYS A 254 18.66 11.74 19.11
N LYS A 255 18.65 13.08 19.01
CA LYS A 255 18.01 13.92 20.01
C LYS A 255 16.51 13.66 20.13
N LEU A 256 15.82 13.46 19.01
CA LEU A 256 14.41 13.08 19.00
C LEU A 256 14.20 11.80 19.82
N TYR A 257 15.01 10.77 19.54
CA TYR A 257 14.91 9.49 20.26
C TYR A 257 15.14 9.66 21.75
N GLU A 258 16.23 10.33 22.12
CA GLU A 258 16.61 10.57 23.52
C GLU A 258 15.54 11.38 24.28
N ASP A 259 15.05 12.48 23.70
CA ASP A 259 14.06 13.35 24.34
C ASP A 259 12.70 12.65 24.50
N VAL A 260 12.26 11.89 23.48
CA VAL A 260 11.01 11.12 23.57
C VAL A 260 11.12 10.01 24.61
N LYS A 261 12.23 9.26 24.62
CA LYS A 261 12.41 8.15 25.58
C LYS A 261 12.65 8.59 27.02
N ALA A 262 13.12 9.81 27.22
CA ALA A 262 13.28 10.44 28.53
C ALA A 262 12.03 11.20 29.02
N ASP A 263 11.08 11.45 28.13
CA ASP A 263 9.86 12.18 28.50
C ASP A 263 8.98 11.36 29.45
N PRO A 264 8.50 11.92 30.59
CA PRO A 264 7.75 11.15 31.59
C PRO A 264 6.36 10.66 31.10
N VAL A 265 5.83 11.22 30.02
CA VAL A 265 4.54 10.82 29.45
C VAL A 265 4.74 9.92 28.24
N LEU A 266 5.62 10.32 27.30
CA LEU A 266 5.80 9.63 26.04
C LEU A 266 6.82 8.48 26.11
N GLY A 267 7.78 8.56 27.04
CA GLY A 267 8.92 7.67 27.12
C GLY A 267 8.70 6.43 27.98
N LYS A 268 9.81 5.84 28.43
CA LYS A 268 9.85 4.53 29.11
C LYS A 268 9.06 4.47 30.41
N ASP A 269 8.98 5.56 31.12
CA ASP A 269 8.24 5.67 32.40
C ASP A 269 6.76 6.02 32.18
N GLY A 270 6.36 6.30 30.95
CA GLY A 270 4.99 6.61 30.53
C GLY A 270 4.41 5.57 29.58
N TYR A 271 3.91 6.03 28.43
CA TYR A 271 3.26 5.16 27.43
C TYR A 271 4.25 4.40 26.54
N ASN A 272 5.53 4.78 26.57
CA ASN A 272 6.63 4.16 25.81
C ASN A 272 6.37 4.06 24.31
N TYR A 273 5.94 5.14 23.69
CA TYR A 273 5.68 5.15 22.26
C TYR A 273 6.93 4.77 21.45
N PRO A 274 6.77 3.94 20.39
CA PRO A 274 7.86 3.66 19.47
C PRO A 274 8.28 4.93 18.73
N VAL A 275 9.59 5.08 18.53
CA VAL A 275 10.16 6.12 17.68
C VAL A 275 10.51 5.49 16.34
N TRP A 276 9.83 5.93 15.29
CA TRP A 276 10.13 5.54 13.93
C TRP A 276 11.28 6.37 13.37
N SER A 277 12.13 5.75 12.58
CA SER A 277 13.24 6.45 11.94
C SER A 277 12.74 7.58 11.03
N LEU A 278 13.61 8.53 10.74
CA LEU A 278 13.38 9.43 9.62
C LEU A 278 13.27 8.66 8.31
N THR A 279 12.71 9.28 7.29
CA THR A 279 12.56 8.71 5.96
C THR A 279 13.34 9.47 4.91
N ASP A 280 14.01 8.77 4.01
CA ASP A 280 14.60 9.35 2.82
C ASP A 280 13.67 9.13 1.61
N GLY A 281 13.57 10.11 0.74
CA GLY A 281 12.86 10.02 -0.55
C GLY A 281 13.64 9.23 -1.60
N GLY A 282 14.33 8.19 -1.19
CA GLY A 282 15.22 7.32 -1.95
C GLY A 282 16.36 6.88 -1.05
N ALA A 283 16.78 5.61 -1.08
CA ALA A 283 17.85 5.15 -0.21
C ALA A 283 19.14 5.90 -0.49
N SER A 284 19.67 6.56 0.54
CA SER A 284 21.01 7.19 0.49
C SER A 284 22.02 6.28 1.17
N GLY A 285 23.08 5.90 0.45
CA GLY A 285 24.13 5.05 0.99
C GLY A 285 25.06 5.72 2.01
N GLU A 286 25.01 7.05 2.15
CA GLU A 286 26.04 7.83 2.85
C GLU A 286 25.53 8.57 4.10
N ASN A 287 24.41 8.18 4.69
CA ASN A 287 23.76 8.94 5.75
C ASN A 287 24.25 8.65 7.19
N VAL A 288 25.54 8.45 7.37
CA VAL A 288 26.30 8.41 8.65
C VAL A 288 25.60 7.66 9.80
N GLY A 289 25.10 6.47 9.53
CA GLY A 289 24.47 5.64 10.56
C GLY A 289 22.95 5.76 10.66
N LEU A 290 22.30 6.60 9.89
CA LEU A 290 20.82 6.68 9.85
C LEU A 290 20.16 5.44 9.21
N GLN A 291 20.94 4.57 8.57
CA GLN A 291 20.49 3.24 8.15
C GLN A 291 20.51 2.20 9.28
N TYR A 292 20.90 2.58 10.50
CA TYR A 292 20.83 1.72 11.66
C TYR A 292 19.62 2.11 12.52
N LEU A 293 19.00 1.15 13.16
CA LEU A 293 18.18 1.46 14.33
C LEU A 293 19.07 1.76 15.53
N LYS A 294 20.14 0.97 15.67
CA LYS A 294 21.19 1.18 16.67
C LYS A 294 22.57 0.91 16.03
N VAL A 295 23.46 1.87 16.10
CA VAL A 295 24.84 1.70 15.64
C VAL A 295 25.63 0.88 16.66
N PRO A 296 26.36 -0.19 16.25
CA PRO A 296 27.27 -0.89 17.13
C PRO A 296 28.38 0.04 17.68
N GLU A 297 28.85 -0.21 18.92
CA GLU A 297 29.90 0.58 19.54
C GLU A 297 31.25 0.47 18.81
N ASP A 298 31.50 -0.67 18.19
CA ASP A 298 32.73 -1.02 17.49
C ASP A 298 32.67 -0.76 15.97
N ASP A 299 31.59 -0.20 15.43
CA ASP A 299 31.51 0.16 14.02
C ASP A 299 32.39 1.36 13.69
N MET A 300 33.62 1.08 13.27
CA MET A 300 34.62 2.09 12.92
C MET A 300 34.30 2.86 11.62
N ALA A 301 33.34 2.40 10.82
CA ALA A 301 32.89 3.10 9.62
C ALA A 301 31.95 4.28 9.94
N VAL A 302 31.38 4.29 11.15
CA VAL A 302 30.50 5.36 11.62
C VAL A 302 31.29 6.34 12.51
N PRO A 303 31.07 7.67 12.41
CA PRO A 303 31.70 8.64 13.27
C PRO A 303 31.55 8.31 14.76
N GLU A 304 32.59 8.57 15.55
CA GLU A 304 32.63 8.22 16.98
C GLU A 304 31.41 8.74 17.76
N GLU A 305 30.94 9.94 17.47
CA GLU A 305 29.77 10.57 18.11
C GLU A 305 28.45 9.78 17.94
N PHE A 306 28.40 8.83 17.00
CA PHE A 306 27.22 8.01 16.71
C PHE A 306 27.39 6.53 17.08
N ARG A 307 28.56 6.09 17.51
CA ARG A 307 28.77 4.70 17.94
C ARG A 307 28.02 4.43 19.24
N GLY A 308 27.39 3.28 19.33
CA GLY A 308 26.54 2.89 20.44
C GLY A 308 25.18 3.64 20.52
N VAL A 309 24.93 4.54 19.58
CA VAL A 309 23.70 5.36 19.58
C VAL A 309 22.51 4.57 19.03
N THR A 310 21.37 4.66 19.72
CA THR A 310 20.07 4.23 19.20
C THR A 310 19.35 5.43 18.58
N PHE A 311 18.94 5.29 17.32
CA PHE A 311 18.27 6.32 16.56
C PHE A 311 16.76 6.13 16.48
N ALA A 312 16.31 4.87 16.48
CA ALA A 312 14.90 4.53 16.34
C ALA A 312 14.61 3.12 16.87
N ASP A 313 13.34 2.84 17.13
CA ASP A 313 12.85 1.50 17.47
C ASP A 313 12.41 0.73 16.21
N VAL A 314 12.01 1.44 15.15
CA VAL A 314 11.38 0.88 13.96
C VAL A 314 11.94 1.54 12.71
N ALA A 315 12.26 0.75 11.71
CA ALA A 315 12.65 1.21 10.38
C ALA A 315 11.43 1.82 9.65
N ASN A 316 11.60 3.03 9.13
CA ASN A 316 10.54 3.73 8.40
C ASN A 316 10.98 4.01 6.98
N LEU A 317 10.09 3.73 6.01
CA LEU A 317 10.43 3.74 4.60
C LEU A 317 9.46 4.61 3.79
N HIS A 318 10.01 5.25 2.73
CA HIS A 318 9.24 5.82 1.63
C HIS A 318 9.54 5.03 0.36
N ASN A 319 8.87 3.91 0.19
CA ASN A 319 9.16 2.94 -0.84
C ASN A 319 8.13 2.95 -1.98
N TYR A 320 8.08 4.04 -2.72
CA TYR A 320 7.23 4.16 -3.90
C TYR A 320 7.63 3.15 -4.98
N PHE A 321 6.65 2.43 -5.52
CA PHE A 321 6.85 1.40 -6.54
C PHE A 321 6.65 1.94 -7.98
N ASN A 322 6.12 3.13 -8.13
CA ASN A 322 5.95 3.78 -9.43
C ASN A 322 6.21 5.29 -9.37
N HIS A 323 6.65 5.84 -10.49
CA HIS A 323 6.85 7.28 -10.68
C HIS A 323 6.34 7.69 -12.06
N PRO A 324 5.67 8.85 -12.20
CA PRO A 324 5.03 9.27 -13.46
C PRO A 324 5.97 9.40 -14.65
N SER A 325 7.28 9.59 -14.41
CA SER A 325 8.29 9.69 -15.47
C SER A 325 8.84 8.36 -15.97
N PHE A 326 8.40 7.22 -15.38
CA PHE A 326 8.91 5.90 -15.73
C PHE A 326 7.78 4.99 -16.14
N LYS A 327 8.09 4.08 -17.06
CA LYS A 327 7.14 3.06 -17.48
C LYS A 327 6.93 2.06 -16.34
N PHE A 328 5.67 1.77 -16.03
CA PHE A 328 5.33 0.69 -15.12
C PHE A 328 5.79 -0.68 -15.71
N PRO A 329 6.29 -1.63 -14.90
CA PRO A 329 6.39 -1.61 -13.44
C PRO A 329 7.71 -1.07 -12.87
N GLN A 330 8.36 -0.14 -13.49
CA GLN A 330 9.64 0.37 -13.03
C GLN A 330 9.47 1.43 -11.94
N ASN A 331 10.05 1.17 -10.79
CA ASN A 331 10.14 2.12 -9.70
C ASN A 331 11.49 2.83 -9.72
N ASN A 332 11.46 4.14 -9.84
CA ASN A 332 12.68 4.93 -9.91
C ASN A 332 13.35 5.13 -8.55
N GLN A 333 12.59 5.20 -7.47
CA GLN A 333 13.15 5.53 -6.15
C GLN A 333 13.67 4.28 -5.46
N THR A 334 12.85 3.25 -5.34
CA THR A 334 13.26 1.99 -4.70
C THR A 334 14.31 1.26 -5.53
N TRP A 335 14.13 1.15 -6.84
CA TRP A 335 15.07 0.43 -7.72
C TRP A 335 16.41 1.12 -7.87
N ARG A 336 16.44 2.44 -8.01
CA ARG A 336 17.72 3.18 -8.07
C ARG A 336 18.50 3.14 -6.78
N ALA A 337 17.79 3.03 -5.67
CA ALA A 337 18.39 2.90 -4.36
C ALA A 337 18.74 1.45 -4.01
N ALA A 338 18.14 0.49 -4.70
CA ALA A 338 18.43 -0.92 -4.52
C ALA A 338 19.82 -1.30 -5.02
N GLU A 339 20.36 -2.38 -4.48
CA GLU A 339 21.56 -2.98 -5.03
C GLU A 339 21.31 -3.44 -6.48
N PRO A 340 22.35 -3.47 -7.34
CA PRO A 340 22.20 -3.92 -8.73
C PRO A 340 21.58 -5.31 -8.89
N SER A 341 21.74 -6.17 -7.90
CA SER A 341 21.18 -7.52 -7.86
C SER A 341 19.68 -7.60 -7.60
N THR A 342 19.03 -6.48 -7.29
CA THR A 342 17.58 -6.45 -6.98
C THR A 342 16.74 -6.14 -8.22
N ASN A 343 16.95 -6.87 -9.27
CA ASN A 343 16.13 -6.76 -10.47
C ASN A 343 14.77 -7.39 -10.23
N VAL A 344 13.73 -6.79 -10.82
CA VAL A 344 12.39 -7.39 -10.87
C VAL A 344 12.46 -8.64 -11.73
N PRO A 345 12.12 -9.82 -11.22
CA PRO A 345 12.06 -11.00 -12.05
C PRO A 345 11.00 -10.85 -13.14
N PRO A 346 11.21 -11.46 -14.31
CA PRO A 346 10.18 -11.56 -15.32
C PRO A 346 8.89 -12.18 -14.75
N GLY A 347 7.75 -11.55 -15.00
CA GLY A 347 6.45 -12.04 -14.52
C GLY A 347 6.14 -11.76 -13.05
N CYS A 348 7.08 -11.17 -12.30
CA CYS A 348 6.84 -10.63 -10.97
C CYS A 348 6.75 -9.12 -11.05
N ASP A 349 5.62 -8.59 -10.68
CA ASP A 349 5.31 -7.18 -10.86
C ASP A 349 5.60 -6.35 -9.60
N VAL A 350 6.60 -6.73 -8.82
CA VAL A 350 7.35 -5.89 -7.88
C VAL A 350 6.83 -5.71 -6.46
N LEU A 351 5.56 -5.92 -6.16
CA LEU A 351 5.05 -5.51 -4.86
C LEU A 351 5.53 -6.40 -3.71
N TYR A 352 5.45 -7.70 -3.88
CA TYR A 352 5.74 -8.61 -2.77
C TYR A 352 7.23 -8.83 -2.53
N ARG A 353 8.01 -9.15 -3.55
CA ARG A 353 9.40 -9.60 -3.36
C ARG A 353 10.44 -8.51 -3.29
N HIS A 354 10.23 -7.41 -4.01
CA HIS A 354 11.26 -6.38 -4.16
C HIS A 354 10.91 -5.08 -3.48
N PHE A 355 9.63 -4.81 -3.40
CA PHE A 355 9.13 -3.59 -2.83
C PHE A 355 9.25 -3.63 -1.30
N GLY A 356 9.98 -2.75 -0.72
CA GLY A 356 10.30 -2.76 0.71
C GLY A 356 11.54 -3.59 1.06
N VAL A 357 11.66 -4.84 0.60
CA VAL A 357 12.82 -5.68 0.89
C VAL A 357 14.12 -5.04 0.42
N THR A 358 14.16 -4.52 -0.81
CA THR A 358 15.33 -3.82 -1.34
C THR A 358 15.72 -2.59 -0.53
N TRP A 359 14.75 -1.92 0.06
CA TRP A 359 14.99 -0.78 0.93
C TRP A 359 15.52 -1.21 2.30
N LEU A 360 14.98 -2.29 2.86
CA LEU A 360 15.43 -2.85 4.12
C LEU A 360 16.89 -3.30 4.07
N ASN A 361 17.36 -3.80 2.94
CA ASN A 361 18.76 -4.16 2.72
C ASN A 361 19.74 -2.99 2.89
N LYS A 362 19.25 -1.75 2.96
CA LYS A 362 20.07 -0.58 3.28
C LYS A 362 20.28 -0.40 4.79
N TYR A 363 19.47 -1.05 5.62
CA TYR A 363 19.69 -1.05 7.06
C TYR A 363 20.88 -1.94 7.42
N LYS A 364 21.79 -1.39 8.18
CA LYS A 364 23.05 -2.05 8.60
C LYS A 364 22.93 -2.58 10.02
N GLY A 365 23.86 -3.46 10.38
CA GLY A 365 23.87 -4.10 11.70
C GLY A 365 23.07 -5.39 11.77
N TYR A 366 22.48 -5.82 10.66
CA TYR A 366 21.78 -7.09 10.49
C TYR A 366 22.64 -7.99 9.62
N LEU A 367 23.01 -9.16 10.13
CA LEU A 367 24.03 -10.04 9.54
C LEU A 367 23.43 -11.22 8.76
N THR A 368 22.14 -11.52 9.01
CA THR A 368 21.42 -12.62 8.35
C THR A 368 20.11 -12.16 7.77
N ASP A 369 19.56 -12.93 6.84
CA ASP A 369 18.26 -12.67 6.25
C ASP A 369 17.15 -12.76 7.32
N GLU A 370 17.27 -13.67 8.28
CA GLU A 370 16.31 -13.82 9.39
C GLU A 370 16.30 -12.58 10.30
N GLU A 371 17.46 -11.99 10.58
CA GLU A 371 17.54 -10.73 11.35
C GLU A 371 16.90 -9.58 10.58
N LEU A 372 17.11 -9.50 9.27
CA LEU A 372 16.51 -8.50 8.40
C LEU A 372 15.00 -8.69 8.28
N GLU A 373 14.53 -9.93 8.16
CA GLU A 373 13.11 -10.26 8.14
C GLU A 373 12.41 -9.92 9.46
N ALA A 374 13.11 -10.08 10.58
CA ALA A 374 12.60 -9.73 11.91
C ALA A 374 12.67 -8.23 12.24
N LEU A 375 13.28 -7.41 11.37
CA LEU A 375 13.43 -5.97 11.58
C LEU A 375 12.06 -5.28 11.69
N PRO A 376 11.73 -4.61 12.82
CA PRO A 376 10.50 -3.83 12.93
C PRO A 376 10.46 -2.74 11.86
N ARG A 377 9.35 -2.69 11.10
CA ARG A 377 9.28 -1.84 9.90
C ARG A 377 7.90 -1.29 9.62
N VAL A 378 7.88 -0.09 9.07
CA VAL A 378 6.67 0.61 8.63
C VAL A 378 6.95 1.36 7.34
N THR A 379 5.88 1.66 6.60
CA THR A 379 5.91 2.53 5.43
C THR A 379 5.02 3.73 5.70
N THR A 380 5.59 4.93 5.74
CA THR A 380 4.80 6.15 5.98
C THR A 380 4.47 6.95 4.72
N GLU A 381 5.08 6.61 3.58
CA GLU A 381 4.63 7.06 2.25
C GLU A 381 4.89 6.00 1.20
N THR A 382 3.87 5.67 0.44
CA THR A 382 3.94 4.86 -0.77
C THR A 382 2.73 5.15 -1.67
N GLY A 383 2.76 4.72 -2.90
CA GLY A 383 1.65 4.91 -3.82
C GLY A 383 2.08 5.00 -5.28
N SER A 384 1.11 5.28 -6.14
CA SER A 384 1.30 5.45 -7.58
C SER A 384 0.42 6.55 -8.13
N THR A 385 0.93 7.36 -9.05
CA THR A 385 0.10 8.31 -9.79
C THR A 385 -0.58 7.63 -10.97
N ILE A 386 -1.75 8.14 -11.33
CA ILE A 386 -2.38 7.82 -12.61
C ILE A 386 -1.54 8.43 -13.74
N SER A 387 -1.28 7.65 -14.77
CA SER A 387 -0.46 8.02 -15.93
C SER A 387 -0.90 7.21 -17.15
N ASP A 388 -0.24 7.41 -18.28
CA ASP A 388 -0.49 6.58 -19.48
C ASP A 388 -0.21 5.08 -19.25
N ALA A 389 0.63 4.76 -18.27
CA ALA A 389 0.99 3.38 -17.92
C ALA A 389 0.20 2.82 -16.73
N VAL A 390 -0.41 3.67 -15.90
CA VAL A 390 -1.20 3.30 -14.73
C VAL A 390 -2.56 3.95 -14.82
N THR A 391 -3.54 3.22 -15.29
CA THR A 391 -4.94 3.66 -15.31
C THR A 391 -5.50 3.81 -13.89
N GLU A 392 -6.65 4.43 -13.74
CA GLU A 392 -7.35 4.53 -12.45
C GLU A 392 -7.70 3.15 -11.89
N GLU A 393 -8.14 2.23 -12.74
CA GLU A 393 -8.38 0.83 -12.35
C GLU A 393 -7.10 0.16 -11.87
N MET A 394 -6.01 0.28 -12.63
CA MET A 394 -4.71 -0.26 -12.26
C MET A 394 -4.22 0.29 -10.91
N GLN A 395 -4.40 1.58 -10.65
CA GLN A 395 -4.06 2.18 -9.36
C GLN A 395 -4.84 1.50 -8.22
N GLY A 396 -6.12 1.23 -8.44
CA GLY A 396 -6.96 0.55 -7.44
C GLY A 396 -6.47 -0.87 -7.12
N LEU A 397 -6.12 -1.63 -8.16
CA LEU A 397 -5.58 -2.99 -8.02
C LEU A 397 -4.24 -2.98 -7.28
N LEU A 398 -3.34 -2.08 -7.67
CA LEU A 398 -2.03 -1.90 -7.02
C LEU A 398 -2.18 -1.54 -5.55
N TYR A 399 -3.11 -0.66 -5.18
CA TYR A 399 -3.28 -0.22 -3.80
C TYR A 399 -3.80 -1.31 -2.87
N MET A 400 -4.74 -2.15 -3.32
CA MET A 400 -5.16 -3.33 -2.56
C MET A 400 -4.00 -4.30 -2.33
N SER A 401 -3.34 -4.69 -3.43
CA SER A 401 -2.24 -5.65 -3.36
C SER A 401 -1.06 -5.12 -2.55
N LEU A 402 -0.85 -3.80 -2.54
CA LEU A 402 0.21 -3.16 -1.76
C LEU A 402 0.01 -3.31 -0.26
N TYR A 403 -1.20 -3.05 0.25
CA TYR A 403 -1.49 -3.25 1.67
C TYR A 403 -1.31 -4.71 2.08
N LEU A 404 -1.78 -5.65 1.26
CA LEU A 404 -1.61 -7.08 1.49
C LEU A 404 -0.13 -7.48 1.47
N ALA A 405 0.61 -7.09 0.44
CA ALA A 405 2.01 -7.43 0.28
C ALA A 405 2.88 -6.84 1.41
N GLN A 406 2.68 -5.58 1.77
CA GLN A 406 3.40 -4.94 2.87
C GLN A 406 3.14 -5.66 4.19
N PHE A 407 1.88 -5.92 4.51
CA PHE A 407 1.53 -6.61 5.75
C PHE A 407 2.09 -8.03 5.79
N ALA A 408 1.97 -8.80 4.72
CA ALA A 408 2.54 -10.14 4.61
C ALA A 408 4.08 -10.14 4.69
N GLN A 409 4.74 -9.05 4.30
CA GLN A 409 6.18 -8.82 4.45
C GLN A 409 6.58 -8.29 5.84
N GLY A 410 5.65 -8.25 6.79
CA GLY A 410 5.92 -7.85 8.18
C GLY A 410 5.98 -6.34 8.42
N PHE A 411 5.38 -5.52 7.56
CA PHE A 411 5.17 -4.11 7.86
C PHE A 411 3.98 -3.94 8.79
N ASP A 412 4.21 -3.39 9.98
CA ASP A 412 3.16 -3.18 10.98
C ASP A 412 2.16 -2.09 10.57
N TYR A 413 2.63 -1.09 9.82
CA TYR A 413 1.82 0.04 9.37
C TYR A 413 2.23 0.49 7.97
N THR A 414 1.24 0.74 7.12
CA THR A 414 1.43 1.27 5.76
C THR A 414 0.51 2.47 5.52
N ALA A 415 1.09 3.65 5.28
CA ALA A 415 0.33 4.85 4.90
C ALA A 415 0.46 5.12 3.40
N MET A 416 -0.68 5.05 2.71
CA MET A 416 -0.73 5.45 1.30
C MET A 416 -0.62 6.96 1.15
N TYR A 417 0.18 7.43 0.22
CA TYR A 417 0.20 8.79 -0.26
C TYR A 417 -0.68 8.84 -1.52
N LEU A 418 -1.92 9.43 -1.45
CA LEU A 418 -2.55 10.08 -0.31
C LEU A 418 -4.08 9.91 -0.36
N LEU A 419 -4.77 10.45 0.66
CA LEU A 419 -6.23 10.34 0.75
C LEU A 419 -6.93 11.06 -0.41
N THR A 420 -6.59 12.35 -0.61
CA THR A 420 -7.16 13.20 -1.68
C THR A 420 -6.05 13.95 -2.40
N ASP A 421 -6.15 14.09 -3.72
CA ASP A 421 -5.21 14.89 -4.49
C ASP A 421 -5.14 16.32 -3.96
N ARG A 422 -3.93 16.84 -3.90
CA ARG A 422 -3.71 18.19 -3.38
C ARG A 422 -3.99 19.25 -4.43
N ARG A 423 -4.60 20.35 -4.01
CA ARG A 423 -4.89 21.50 -4.86
C ARG A 423 -3.71 22.43 -5.05
N ASP A 424 -2.76 22.41 -4.14
CA ASP A 424 -1.61 23.30 -4.05
C ASP A 424 -0.31 22.70 -4.63
N GLU A 425 -0.38 21.50 -5.19
CA GLU A 425 0.74 20.84 -5.85
C GLU A 425 0.61 20.93 -7.38
N SER A 426 1.74 21.12 -8.06
CA SER A 426 1.83 21.15 -9.51
C SER A 426 2.35 19.82 -10.07
N GLY A 427 2.06 19.56 -11.33
CA GLY A 427 2.48 18.35 -12.03
C GLY A 427 1.47 17.21 -11.90
N ASN A 428 1.90 16.00 -12.20
CA ASN A 428 1.05 14.83 -12.06
C ASN A 428 1.06 14.34 -10.61
N GLN A 429 0.04 14.73 -9.86
CA GLN A 429 -0.15 14.42 -8.44
C GLN A 429 -1.40 13.58 -8.19
N SER A 430 -1.78 12.74 -9.15
CA SER A 430 -2.99 11.90 -9.10
C SER A 430 -2.77 10.63 -8.27
N PHE A 431 -2.28 10.77 -7.04
CA PHE A 431 -2.06 9.69 -6.10
C PHE A 431 -3.29 9.34 -5.26
N GLY A 432 -4.25 10.27 -5.14
CA GLY A 432 -5.35 10.17 -4.20
C GLY A 432 -6.30 9.01 -4.48
N PHE A 433 -6.86 8.44 -3.42
CA PHE A 433 -8.09 7.64 -3.52
C PHE A 433 -9.26 8.48 -4.02
N TYR A 434 -9.18 9.77 -3.79
CA TYR A 434 -10.12 10.78 -4.28
C TYR A 434 -9.37 11.86 -5.04
N ASP A 435 -9.99 12.40 -6.06
CA ASP A 435 -9.44 13.55 -6.74
C ASP A 435 -9.54 14.83 -5.87
N LYS A 436 -8.98 15.94 -6.36
CA LYS A 436 -9.00 17.24 -5.66
C LYS A 436 -10.41 17.83 -5.46
N PHE A 437 -11.43 17.24 -6.05
CA PHE A 437 -12.85 17.64 -5.90
C PHE A 437 -13.63 16.64 -5.05
N TYR A 438 -12.93 15.68 -4.43
CA TYR A 438 -13.49 14.58 -3.65
C TYR A 438 -14.32 13.58 -4.46
N ASN A 439 -14.09 13.46 -5.77
CA ASN A 439 -14.62 12.34 -6.53
C ASN A 439 -13.80 11.08 -6.20
N PRO A 440 -14.45 10.00 -5.79
CA PRO A 440 -13.74 8.75 -5.51
C PRO A 440 -13.22 8.13 -6.80
N ARG A 441 -12.11 7.44 -6.68
CA ARG A 441 -11.53 6.60 -7.73
C ARG A 441 -11.82 5.13 -7.48
N GLN A 442 -11.51 4.28 -8.46
CA GLN A 442 -11.63 2.83 -8.30
C GLN A 442 -10.85 2.32 -7.08
N SER A 443 -9.69 2.94 -6.78
CA SER A 443 -8.91 2.63 -5.58
C SER A 443 -9.71 2.79 -4.27
N ALA A 444 -10.58 3.80 -4.19
CA ALA A 444 -11.44 4.00 -3.02
C ALA A 444 -12.48 2.87 -2.89
N HIS A 445 -13.08 2.45 -3.99
CA HIS A 445 -14.08 1.38 -3.98
C HIS A 445 -13.46 0.02 -3.65
N TYR A 446 -12.34 -0.28 -4.26
CA TYR A 446 -11.66 -1.55 -4.05
C TYR A 446 -11.16 -1.70 -2.61
N LEU A 447 -10.58 -0.62 -2.04
CA LEU A 447 -10.18 -0.66 -0.64
C LEU A 447 -11.39 -0.76 0.30
N HIS A 448 -12.46 -0.01 0.03
CA HIS A 448 -13.72 -0.14 0.78
C HIS A 448 -14.23 -1.58 0.78
N ASN A 449 -14.27 -2.22 -0.38
CA ASN A 449 -14.74 -3.59 -0.49
C ASN A 449 -13.85 -4.54 0.31
N LEU A 450 -12.53 -4.45 0.14
CA LEU A 450 -11.56 -5.26 0.87
C LEU A 450 -11.75 -5.12 2.39
N THR A 451 -11.78 -3.90 2.91
CA THR A 451 -11.91 -3.64 4.35
C THR A 451 -13.28 -4.00 4.90
N THR A 452 -14.34 -3.94 4.08
CA THR A 452 -15.69 -4.35 4.46
C THR A 452 -15.80 -5.87 4.55
N ILE A 453 -15.26 -6.60 3.57
CA ILE A 453 -15.24 -8.08 3.58
C ILE A 453 -14.46 -8.57 4.80
N LEU A 454 -13.28 -8.00 5.05
CA LEU A 454 -12.41 -8.38 6.17
C LEU A 454 -12.81 -7.72 7.51
N LYS A 455 -13.94 -7.00 7.58
CA LYS A 455 -14.34 -6.22 8.76
C LYS A 455 -14.22 -7.03 10.05
N ASP A 456 -13.45 -6.47 10.98
CA ASP A 456 -13.24 -6.98 12.32
C ASP A 456 -12.87 -5.81 13.24
N ASP A 457 -13.29 -5.86 14.50
CA ASP A 457 -13.10 -4.77 15.47
C ASP A 457 -12.26 -5.17 16.68
N LYS A 458 -11.89 -6.43 16.78
CA LYS A 458 -11.12 -6.97 17.90
C LYS A 458 -10.07 -7.96 17.41
N ASP A 459 -8.95 -7.99 18.11
CA ASP A 459 -7.98 -9.07 17.92
C ASP A 459 -8.52 -10.35 18.61
N ILE A 460 -8.23 -11.48 17.99
CA ILE A 460 -8.36 -12.77 18.61
C ILE A 460 -7.07 -13.05 19.39
N ASP A 461 -7.20 -13.41 20.67
CA ASP A 461 -6.04 -13.57 21.57
C ASP A 461 -5.13 -14.72 21.10
N GLU A 462 -5.74 -15.83 20.68
CA GLU A 462 -5.03 -16.99 20.16
C GLU A 462 -5.61 -17.37 18.78
N PRO A 463 -5.04 -16.82 17.68
CA PRO A 463 -5.44 -17.20 16.34
C PRO A 463 -5.27 -18.70 16.11
N GLY A 464 -6.26 -19.29 15.44
CA GLY A 464 -6.29 -20.69 15.08
C GLY A 464 -5.32 -21.02 13.93
N GLU A 465 -5.37 -22.28 13.54
CA GLU A 465 -4.59 -22.82 12.43
C GLU A 465 -5.53 -23.39 11.38
N LEU A 466 -5.16 -23.23 10.11
CA LEU A 466 -5.86 -23.82 8.97
C LEU A 466 -4.86 -24.66 8.16
N THR A 467 -5.27 -25.89 7.85
CA THR A 467 -4.48 -26.79 6.98
C THR A 467 -4.97 -26.64 5.55
N TYR A 468 -4.09 -26.14 4.67
CA TYR A 468 -4.39 -25.98 3.26
C TYR A 468 -3.17 -26.17 2.38
N SER A 469 -3.43 -26.30 1.08
CA SER A 469 -2.40 -26.32 0.03
C SER A 469 -2.78 -25.37 -1.10
N ILE A 470 -1.79 -24.78 -1.76
CA ILE A 470 -1.97 -24.04 -3.00
C ILE A 470 -1.00 -24.64 -4.02
N THR A 471 -1.53 -25.29 -5.04
CA THR A 471 -0.77 -25.91 -6.13
C THR A 471 -0.93 -25.13 -7.43
N GLY A 472 0.08 -25.19 -8.30
CA GLY A 472 0.12 -24.41 -9.54
C GLY A 472 0.53 -22.95 -9.32
N ARG A 473 1.13 -22.65 -8.20
CA ARG A 473 1.65 -21.31 -7.90
C ARG A 473 2.74 -20.91 -8.88
N THR A 474 2.76 -19.62 -9.17
CA THR A 474 3.91 -18.95 -9.76
C THR A 474 4.43 -17.88 -8.80
N ILE A 475 5.53 -17.27 -9.16
CA ILE A 475 6.16 -16.20 -8.38
C ILE A 475 5.22 -15.00 -8.11
N THR A 476 4.18 -14.83 -8.94
CA THR A 476 3.23 -13.73 -8.80
C THR A 476 2.06 -14.06 -7.87
N VAL A 477 1.93 -15.30 -7.39
CA VAL A 477 0.83 -15.73 -6.53
C VAL A 477 1.27 -15.75 -5.07
N HIS A 478 0.58 -14.99 -4.25
CA HIS A 478 0.83 -14.82 -2.82
C HIS A 478 -0.42 -15.12 -2.01
N ASP A 479 -0.24 -15.42 -0.73
CA ASP A 479 -1.32 -15.72 0.19
C ASP A 479 -1.09 -15.08 1.57
N LEU A 480 -2.18 -14.87 2.29
CA LEU A 480 -2.22 -14.37 3.65
C LEU A 480 -3.42 -14.99 4.37
N LEU A 481 -3.16 -15.74 5.43
CA LEU A 481 -4.22 -16.33 6.26
C LEU A 481 -4.56 -15.39 7.42
N LEU A 482 -5.77 -14.86 7.40
CA LEU A 482 -6.32 -14.02 8.46
C LEU A 482 -7.40 -14.79 9.23
N GLN A 483 -7.69 -14.35 10.44
CA GLN A 483 -8.82 -14.85 11.23
C GLN A 483 -9.55 -13.69 11.91
N LYS A 484 -10.88 -13.68 11.79
CA LYS A 484 -11.75 -12.74 12.49
C LYS A 484 -11.98 -13.19 13.94
N ASN A 485 -12.36 -12.26 14.80
CA ASN A 485 -12.61 -12.55 16.22
C ASN A 485 -13.78 -13.53 16.46
N ASN A 486 -14.66 -13.70 15.49
CA ASN A 486 -15.73 -14.70 15.51
C ASN A 486 -15.24 -16.12 15.15
N GLY A 487 -13.96 -16.30 14.86
CA GLY A 487 -13.35 -17.58 14.51
C GLY A 487 -13.27 -17.88 13.01
N THR A 488 -13.92 -17.10 12.15
CA THR A 488 -13.91 -17.29 10.69
C THR A 488 -12.52 -17.04 10.13
N PHE A 489 -12.04 -17.94 9.28
CA PHE A 489 -10.80 -17.77 8.53
C PHE A 489 -11.05 -17.04 7.21
N GLU A 490 -10.13 -16.16 6.85
CA GLU A 490 -10.09 -15.42 5.60
C GLU A 490 -8.77 -15.73 4.91
N LEU A 491 -8.76 -16.68 4.00
CA LEU A 491 -7.59 -16.96 3.18
C LEU A 491 -7.58 -16.01 1.98
N VAL A 492 -6.75 -14.99 2.04
CA VAL A 492 -6.58 -14.00 0.98
C VAL A 492 -5.51 -14.50 0.02
N ILE A 493 -5.83 -14.63 -1.28
CA ILE A 493 -4.89 -15.03 -2.32
C ILE A 493 -4.91 -13.96 -3.40
N TRP A 494 -3.73 -13.42 -3.77
CA TRP A 494 -3.64 -12.41 -4.82
C TRP A 494 -2.52 -12.68 -5.79
N GLY A 495 -2.61 -12.05 -6.95
CA GLY A 495 -1.61 -12.12 -8.00
C GLY A 495 -1.08 -10.74 -8.37
N GLU A 496 0.08 -10.72 -9.00
CA GLU A 496 0.76 -9.50 -9.45
C GLU A 496 0.92 -9.43 -10.97
N LYS A 497 -0.05 -9.97 -11.74
CA LYS A 497 0.00 -9.94 -13.22
C LYS A 497 -0.62 -8.67 -13.80
N TYR A 498 -0.02 -7.52 -13.48
CA TYR A 498 -0.52 -6.22 -13.92
C TYR A 498 -0.35 -5.97 -15.42
N GLU A 499 0.52 -6.69 -16.11
CA GLU A 499 0.66 -6.67 -17.57
C GLU A 499 -0.32 -7.63 -18.28
N GLY A 500 -1.16 -8.34 -17.51
CA GLY A 500 -2.20 -9.26 -17.99
C GLY A 500 -1.87 -10.74 -17.81
N GLY A 501 -2.88 -11.57 -18.04
CA GLY A 501 -2.83 -13.01 -17.82
C GLY A 501 -3.28 -13.43 -16.42
N SER A 502 -3.26 -14.73 -16.17
CA SER A 502 -3.61 -15.33 -14.88
C SER A 502 -2.82 -16.61 -14.65
N ASP A 503 -2.69 -16.99 -13.40
CA ASP A 503 -2.17 -18.29 -12.99
C ASP A 503 -3.32 -19.15 -12.48
N ARG A 504 -3.48 -20.34 -13.07
CA ARG A 504 -4.47 -21.32 -12.61
C ARG A 504 -3.90 -22.04 -11.40
N ILE A 505 -4.55 -21.87 -10.26
CA ILE A 505 -4.17 -22.54 -9.02
C ILE A 505 -5.31 -23.45 -8.53
N THR A 506 -4.94 -24.40 -7.67
CA THR A 506 -5.89 -25.17 -6.88
C THR A 506 -5.58 -24.97 -5.40
N VAL A 507 -6.57 -24.49 -4.66
CA VAL A 507 -6.54 -24.43 -3.19
C VAL A 507 -7.18 -25.70 -2.67
N GLY A 508 -6.44 -26.54 -1.94
CA GLY A 508 -6.92 -27.77 -1.34
C GLY A 508 -7.00 -27.64 0.18
N PHE A 509 -7.97 -28.29 0.79
CA PHE A 509 -8.17 -28.35 2.24
C PHE A 509 -8.03 -29.79 2.74
N ASP A 510 -7.65 -29.96 3.99
CA ASP A 510 -7.50 -31.26 4.64
C ASP A 510 -8.83 -31.94 5.00
N GLN A 511 -9.91 -31.18 4.97
CA GLN A 511 -11.28 -31.64 5.23
C GLN A 511 -12.27 -31.04 4.23
N THR A 512 -13.50 -31.54 4.24
CA THR A 512 -14.60 -30.95 3.46
C THR A 512 -15.34 -29.95 4.34
N TYR A 513 -15.52 -28.73 3.85
CA TYR A 513 -16.33 -27.70 4.45
C TYR A 513 -17.73 -27.69 3.85
N ASP A 514 -18.76 -27.57 4.68
CA ASP A 514 -20.15 -27.56 4.24
C ASP A 514 -20.44 -26.40 3.31
N GLU A 515 -19.91 -25.22 3.63
CA GLU A 515 -20.05 -24.02 2.83
C GLU A 515 -18.76 -23.17 2.88
N VAL A 516 -18.35 -22.63 1.74
CA VAL A 516 -17.21 -21.72 1.58
C VAL A 516 -17.64 -20.57 0.70
N TRP A 517 -17.35 -19.33 1.12
CA TRP A 517 -17.63 -18.13 0.35
C TRP A 517 -16.35 -17.58 -0.27
N VAL A 518 -16.44 -17.19 -1.53
CA VAL A 518 -15.30 -16.59 -2.24
C VAL A 518 -15.69 -15.20 -2.70
N TYR A 519 -14.96 -14.21 -2.22
CA TYR A 519 -15.17 -12.81 -2.56
C TYR A 519 -14.14 -12.30 -3.55
N ASN A 520 -14.56 -11.34 -4.36
CA ASN A 520 -13.71 -10.56 -5.24
C ASN A 520 -13.93 -9.07 -4.97
N PRO A 521 -13.01 -8.40 -4.25
CA PRO A 521 -13.18 -6.99 -3.87
C PRO A 521 -13.28 -6.02 -5.05
N THR A 522 -12.90 -6.43 -6.26
CA THR A 522 -13.08 -5.58 -7.45
C THR A 522 -14.53 -5.53 -7.92
N LYS A 523 -15.37 -6.49 -7.48
CA LYS A 523 -16.78 -6.60 -7.88
C LYS A 523 -17.76 -6.10 -6.82
N GLY A 524 -17.35 -6.09 -5.56
CA GLY A 524 -18.21 -5.65 -4.45
C GLY A 524 -17.91 -6.35 -3.15
N THR A 525 -18.86 -6.28 -2.21
CA THR A 525 -18.77 -6.87 -0.87
C THR A 525 -19.56 -8.16 -0.71
N ALA A 526 -20.37 -8.53 -1.69
CA ALA A 526 -21.06 -9.82 -1.73
C ALA A 526 -20.12 -10.93 -2.25
N PRO A 527 -20.27 -12.19 -1.78
CA PRO A 527 -19.49 -13.29 -2.34
C PRO A 527 -19.77 -13.47 -3.82
N GLU A 528 -18.71 -13.62 -4.60
CA GLU A 528 -18.80 -13.96 -6.03
C GLU A 528 -19.21 -15.42 -6.22
N MET A 529 -18.75 -16.30 -5.32
CA MET A 529 -19.11 -17.72 -5.33
C MET A 529 -19.50 -18.17 -3.91
N VAL A 530 -20.57 -18.95 -3.84
CA VAL A 530 -20.97 -19.73 -2.64
C VAL A 530 -20.88 -21.19 -3.03
N LEU A 531 -19.95 -21.91 -2.43
CA LEU A 531 -19.62 -23.28 -2.76
C LEU A 531 -20.00 -24.20 -1.61
N ASN A 532 -20.59 -25.37 -1.92
CA ASN A 532 -21.04 -26.32 -0.92
C ASN A 532 -20.25 -27.63 -1.00
N ASN A 533 -19.99 -28.28 0.13
CA ASN A 533 -19.24 -29.52 0.26
C ASN A 533 -17.85 -29.43 -0.40
N VAL A 534 -17.07 -28.47 0.01
CA VAL A 534 -15.81 -28.04 -0.63
C VAL A 534 -14.61 -28.65 0.07
N ASN A 535 -13.78 -29.35 -0.65
CA ASN A 535 -12.42 -29.74 -0.23
C ASN A 535 -11.32 -29.17 -1.13
N SER A 536 -11.69 -28.55 -2.27
CA SER A 536 -10.77 -27.84 -3.13
C SER A 536 -11.48 -26.79 -3.97
N ILE A 537 -10.75 -25.74 -4.35
CA ILE A 537 -11.25 -24.63 -5.17
C ILE A 537 -10.20 -24.34 -6.24
N GLU A 538 -10.64 -24.23 -7.49
CA GLU A 538 -9.79 -23.77 -8.59
C GLU A 538 -10.04 -22.29 -8.85
N LEU A 539 -8.97 -21.50 -8.92
CA LEU A 539 -9.02 -20.05 -9.17
C LEU A 539 -8.04 -19.65 -10.27
N ASP A 540 -8.42 -18.67 -11.06
CA ASP A 540 -7.54 -17.97 -12.00
C ASP A 540 -7.07 -16.66 -11.36
N ILE A 541 -5.87 -16.68 -10.81
CA ILE A 541 -5.28 -15.55 -10.10
C ILE A 541 -4.58 -14.62 -11.09
N SER A 542 -5.00 -13.35 -11.12
CA SER A 542 -4.45 -12.34 -12.04
C SER A 542 -3.76 -11.19 -11.30
N ASN A 543 -4.42 -10.06 -11.15
CA ASN A 543 -3.89 -8.81 -10.60
C ASN A 543 -4.72 -8.25 -9.43
N HIS A 544 -5.54 -9.08 -8.82
CA HIS A 544 -6.38 -8.70 -7.68
C HIS A 544 -6.53 -9.87 -6.71
N PRO A 545 -6.91 -9.59 -5.46
CA PRO A 545 -7.16 -10.64 -4.47
C PRO A 545 -8.51 -11.33 -4.67
N TYR A 546 -8.53 -12.62 -4.34
CA TYR A 546 -9.71 -13.34 -3.89
C TYR A 546 -9.60 -13.57 -2.39
N ILE A 547 -10.73 -13.56 -1.69
CA ILE A 547 -10.82 -13.85 -0.27
C ILE A 547 -11.71 -15.08 -0.13
N ILE A 548 -11.16 -16.14 0.45
CA ILE A 548 -11.86 -17.40 0.72
C ILE A 548 -12.23 -17.40 2.19
N GLU A 549 -13.51 -17.23 2.48
CA GLU A 549 -14.03 -17.22 3.84
C GLU A 549 -14.45 -18.65 4.23
N ILE A 550 -13.90 -19.13 5.36
CA ILE A 550 -14.09 -20.47 5.87
C ILE A 550 -14.50 -20.38 7.35
N GLY A 551 -15.70 -20.82 7.67
CA GLY A 551 -16.20 -20.75 9.03
C GLY A 551 -17.67 -21.08 9.12
N GLU A 552 -18.25 -20.90 10.30
CA GLU A 552 -19.70 -20.93 10.44
C GLU A 552 -20.25 -19.61 9.89
N HIS A 553 -20.90 -19.68 8.74
CA HIS A 553 -21.70 -18.57 8.27
C HIS A 553 -22.98 -18.55 9.11
N PRO A 554 -23.33 -17.43 9.77
CA PRO A 554 -24.65 -17.35 10.40
C PRO A 554 -25.65 -17.66 9.31
N GLU A 555 -26.55 -18.65 9.58
CA GLU A 555 -27.67 -18.90 8.66
C GLU A 555 -28.20 -17.55 8.24
N SER A 556 -28.16 -17.26 6.95
CA SER A 556 -28.71 -16.04 6.40
C SER A 556 -30.23 -16.09 6.65
N SER A 557 -30.62 -15.78 7.89
CA SER A 557 -32.00 -15.47 8.16
C SER A 557 -32.24 -14.20 7.36
N VAL A 558 -33.12 -14.29 6.39
CA VAL A 558 -33.62 -13.16 5.59
C VAL A 558 -34.14 -12.04 6.51
N GLU A 559 -34.24 -12.28 7.82
CA GLU A 559 -34.61 -11.32 8.85
C GLU A 559 -33.45 -10.48 9.38
N ASP A 560 -32.19 -10.99 9.41
CA ASP A 560 -31.02 -10.21 9.88
C ASP A 560 -30.48 -9.23 8.82
N MET A 561 -30.74 -9.47 7.54
CA MET A 561 -30.47 -8.49 6.48
C MET A 561 -31.37 -7.26 6.54
N LYS A 562 -32.38 -7.22 7.41
CA LYS A 562 -33.31 -6.08 7.54
C LYS A 562 -32.91 -5.01 8.55
N ASN A 563 -31.86 -5.24 9.35
CA ASN A 563 -31.58 -4.32 10.47
C ASN A 563 -30.14 -3.76 10.56
N ASP A 564 -29.19 -4.22 9.77
CA ASP A 564 -27.85 -3.59 9.72
C ASP A 564 -27.52 -3.12 8.30
N ASP A 565 -27.83 -1.85 8.08
CA ASP A 565 -27.21 -0.93 7.14
C ASP A 565 -27.10 -1.33 5.67
N PHE A 566 -28.20 -1.35 4.97
CA PHE A 566 -28.25 -0.86 3.58
C PHE A 566 -27.76 0.59 3.58
N GLN A 567 -26.45 0.80 3.49
CA GLN A 567 -25.89 2.13 3.56
C GLN A 567 -25.81 2.74 2.16
N ILE A 568 -26.81 3.52 1.84
CA ILE A 568 -26.65 4.53 0.82
C ILE A 568 -25.81 5.65 1.42
N ARG A 569 -24.72 5.95 0.77
CA ARG A 569 -23.81 7.03 1.13
C ARG A 569 -23.82 8.08 0.03
N ALA A 570 -23.87 9.34 0.43
CA ALA A 570 -23.78 10.45 -0.48
C ALA A 570 -22.72 11.43 0.02
N PHE A 571 -21.70 11.65 -0.77
CA PHE A 571 -20.56 12.52 -0.42
C PHE A 571 -19.90 13.12 -1.68
N PRO A 572 -19.06 14.15 -1.52
CA PRO A 572 -18.73 14.85 -0.29
C PRO A 572 -19.93 15.65 0.25
N ASN A 573 -19.97 15.86 1.56
CA ASN A 573 -20.93 16.75 2.19
C ASN A 573 -20.23 17.57 3.29
N PRO A 574 -19.91 18.86 3.10
CA PRO A 574 -20.38 19.74 2.02
C PRO A 574 -19.86 19.39 0.64
N VAL A 575 -20.70 19.59 -0.38
CA VAL A 575 -20.38 19.36 -1.79
C VAL A 575 -20.01 20.69 -2.47
N ILE A 576 -18.94 20.64 -3.29
CA ILE A 576 -18.50 21.79 -4.11
C ILE A 576 -19.10 21.70 -5.52
N ARG A 577 -18.99 20.53 -6.16
CA ARG A 577 -19.45 20.34 -7.53
C ARG A 577 -20.24 19.06 -7.71
N ASN A 578 -19.65 17.92 -7.41
CA ASN A 578 -20.23 16.62 -7.65
C ASN A 578 -20.59 15.94 -6.34
N LEU A 579 -21.85 15.53 -6.21
CA LEU A 579 -22.33 14.68 -5.12
C LEU A 579 -22.42 13.25 -5.64
N THR A 580 -21.60 12.36 -5.13
CA THR A 580 -21.63 10.95 -5.51
C THR A 580 -22.42 10.15 -4.49
N ILE A 581 -23.30 9.29 -4.97
CA ILE A 581 -24.21 8.46 -4.20
C ILE A 581 -23.84 7.01 -4.49
N TYR A 582 -23.59 6.25 -3.43
CA TYR A 582 -23.32 4.81 -3.47
C TYR A 582 -24.45 4.07 -2.78
N SER A 583 -24.77 2.91 -3.31
CA SER A 583 -25.78 2.02 -2.75
C SER A 583 -25.35 0.57 -2.95
N ASP A 584 -25.59 -0.25 -1.95
CA ASP A 584 -25.38 -1.71 -2.06
C ASP A 584 -26.41 -2.37 -2.99
N THR A 585 -27.53 -1.68 -3.26
CA THR A 585 -28.57 -2.09 -4.21
C THR A 585 -28.68 -1.11 -5.37
N GLU A 586 -29.30 -1.51 -6.47
CA GLU A 586 -29.54 -0.62 -7.59
C GLU A 586 -30.42 0.58 -7.19
N ILE A 587 -29.93 1.75 -7.54
CA ILE A 587 -30.65 3.01 -7.34
C ILE A 587 -31.64 3.18 -8.50
N GLY A 588 -32.92 3.26 -8.23
CA GLY A 588 -33.93 3.54 -9.25
C GLY A 588 -34.05 5.03 -9.59
N LYS A 589 -33.95 5.88 -8.56
CA LYS A 589 -34.11 7.33 -8.75
C LYS A 589 -33.40 8.13 -7.66
N VAL A 590 -32.75 9.23 -8.07
CA VAL A 590 -32.18 10.26 -7.20
C VAL A 590 -32.91 11.59 -7.40
N SER A 591 -33.23 12.30 -6.31
CA SER A 591 -33.79 13.63 -6.34
C SER A 591 -33.20 14.53 -5.27
N LEU A 592 -32.97 15.81 -5.59
CA LEU A 592 -32.62 16.85 -4.63
C LEU A 592 -33.75 17.85 -4.50
N PHE A 593 -34.04 18.25 -3.27
CA PHE A 593 -35.05 19.25 -2.95
C PHE A 593 -34.37 20.42 -2.21
N ASP A 594 -34.77 21.62 -2.51
CA ASP A 594 -34.40 22.79 -1.70
C ASP A 594 -35.11 22.75 -0.33
N MET A 595 -34.75 23.68 0.55
CA MET A 595 -35.36 23.76 1.89
C MET A 595 -36.83 24.21 1.88
N MET A 596 -37.35 24.64 0.73
CA MET A 596 -38.79 24.95 0.54
C MET A 596 -39.56 23.75 0.00
N GLY A 597 -38.86 22.62 -0.30
CA GLY A 597 -39.47 21.40 -0.81
C GLY A 597 -39.60 21.34 -2.33
N ASN A 598 -39.05 22.31 -3.07
CA ASN A 598 -39.04 22.25 -4.52
C ASN A 598 -37.99 21.25 -5.00
N CYS A 599 -38.35 20.39 -5.96
CA CYS A 599 -37.42 19.48 -6.59
C CYS A 599 -36.50 20.25 -7.55
N VAL A 600 -35.24 20.40 -7.20
CA VAL A 600 -34.24 21.14 -7.98
C VAL A 600 -33.39 20.22 -8.89
N TYR A 601 -33.41 18.93 -8.63
CA TYR A 601 -32.76 17.90 -9.45
C TYR A 601 -33.53 16.59 -9.35
N THR A 602 -33.59 15.85 -10.47
CA THR A 602 -34.08 14.47 -10.49
C THR A 602 -33.42 13.70 -11.62
N GLY A 603 -32.95 12.49 -11.32
CA GLY A 603 -32.34 11.54 -12.28
C GLY A 603 -32.89 10.14 -12.07
N ARG A 604 -33.16 9.41 -13.16
CA ARG A 604 -33.37 7.96 -13.11
C ARG A 604 -31.98 7.29 -13.18
N VAL A 605 -31.79 6.29 -12.37
CA VAL A 605 -30.53 5.56 -12.21
C VAL A 605 -30.87 4.07 -12.35
N TYR A 606 -30.00 3.29 -12.89
CA TYR A 606 -30.07 1.83 -12.95
C TYR A 606 -28.69 1.29 -12.67
N ASP A 607 -28.10 1.81 -11.58
CA ASP A 607 -26.73 1.50 -11.16
C ASP A 607 -26.64 1.64 -9.64
N LYS A 608 -25.62 1.06 -9.05
CA LYS A 608 -25.28 1.18 -7.63
C LYS A 608 -24.54 2.47 -7.31
N VAL A 609 -24.05 3.18 -8.32
CA VAL A 609 -23.30 4.42 -8.18
C VAL A 609 -23.90 5.50 -9.06
N TYR A 610 -24.11 6.67 -8.51
CA TYR A 610 -24.62 7.80 -9.27
C TYR A 610 -24.02 9.13 -8.83
N THR A 611 -23.62 9.96 -9.79
CA THR A 611 -23.05 11.28 -9.51
C THR A 611 -24.00 12.39 -9.99
N VAL A 612 -24.34 13.28 -9.08
CA VAL A 612 -25.15 14.48 -9.35
C VAL A 612 -24.20 15.67 -9.50
N ASP A 613 -24.23 16.31 -10.67
CA ASP A 613 -23.54 17.60 -10.87
C ASP A 613 -24.37 18.72 -10.20
N MET A 614 -23.80 19.30 -9.15
CA MET A 614 -24.41 20.39 -8.38
C MET A 614 -23.83 21.76 -8.74
N ASP A 615 -23.02 21.88 -9.79
CA ASP A 615 -22.30 23.12 -10.13
C ASP A 615 -23.26 24.30 -10.37
N ASN A 616 -24.40 24.03 -10.96
CA ASN A 616 -25.42 25.01 -11.26
C ASN A 616 -26.42 25.27 -10.11
N LEU A 617 -26.28 24.60 -8.98
CA LEU A 617 -27.14 24.83 -7.82
C LEU A 617 -26.52 25.89 -6.89
N PRO A 618 -27.32 26.82 -6.36
CA PRO A 618 -26.85 27.81 -5.38
C PRO A 618 -26.25 27.16 -4.14
N ALA A 619 -25.27 27.84 -3.50
CA ALA A 619 -24.82 27.44 -2.20
C ALA A 619 -25.96 27.41 -1.19
N GLY A 620 -26.06 26.35 -0.39
CA GLY A 620 -27.15 26.16 0.54
C GLY A 620 -27.38 24.72 0.95
N ALA A 621 -28.47 24.51 1.72
CA ALA A 621 -28.86 23.17 2.17
C ALA A 621 -29.90 22.56 1.21
N TYR A 622 -29.76 21.28 0.94
CA TYR A 622 -30.64 20.47 0.11
C TYR A 622 -31.02 19.18 0.84
N ILE A 623 -32.11 18.57 0.47
CA ILE A 623 -32.50 17.22 0.90
C ILE A 623 -32.35 16.28 -0.28
N LEU A 624 -31.41 15.36 -0.17
CA LEU A 624 -31.25 14.21 -1.06
C LEU A 624 -32.32 13.17 -0.73
N SER A 625 -32.98 12.65 -1.75
CA SER A 625 -33.85 11.47 -1.66
C SER A 625 -33.44 10.44 -2.70
N VAL A 626 -33.21 9.23 -2.26
CA VAL A 626 -32.83 8.08 -3.10
C VAL A 626 -33.92 7.04 -3.01
N LEU A 627 -34.38 6.55 -4.15
CA LEU A 627 -35.41 5.51 -4.27
C LEU A 627 -34.78 4.27 -4.93
N ASP A 628 -35.25 3.09 -4.53
CA ASP A 628 -34.95 1.84 -5.22
C ASP A 628 -35.68 1.72 -6.57
N GLU A 629 -35.45 0.66 -7.32
CA GLU A 629 -36.14 0.37 -8.59
C GLU A 629 -37.65 0.23 -8.43
N SER A 630 -38.10 -0.21 -7.26
CA SER A 630 -39.53 -0.36 -6.92
C SER A 630 -40.19 0.97 -6.54
N GLY A 631 -39.38 2.06 -6.42
CA GLY A 631 -39.87 3.38 -6.03
C GLY A 631 -39.99 3.61 -4.52
N ASN A 632 -39.47 2.70 -3.68
CA ASN A 632 -39.41 2.91 -2.24
C ASN A 632 -38.27 3.86 -1.89
N CYS A 633 -38.49 4.74 -0.92
CA CYS A 633 -37.43 5.62 -0.43
C CYS A 633 -36.49 4.87 0.48
N ILE A 634 -35.24 4.69 0.02
CA ILE A 634 -34.20 3.96 0.72
C ILE A 634 -33.21 4.89 1.45
N LYS A 635 -33.15 6.18 1.10
CA LYS A 635 -32.33 7.18 1.83
C LYS A 635 -32.92 8.57 1.72
N LYS A 636 -32.87 9.30 2.84
CA LYS A 636 -32.99 10.77 2.85
C LYS A 636 -31.84 11.35 3.66
N GLN A 637 -31.15 12.33 3.09
CA GLN A 637 -29.97 12.94 3.71
C GLN A 637 -29.94 14.44 3.42
N LYS A 638 -29.52 15.23 4.43
CA LYS A 638 -29.21 16.64 4.21
C LYS A 638 -27.85 16.77 3.54
N VAL A 639 -27.82 17.55 2.45
CA VAL A 639 -26.60 17.87 1.68
C VAL A 639 -26.37 19.36 1.75
N ILE A 640 -25.16 19.78 2.01
CA ILE A 640 -24.75 21.18 2.02
C ILE A 640 -23.95 21.45 0.75
N LYS A 641 -24.38 22.40 -0.08
CA LYS A 641 -23.62 22.91 -1.22
C LYS A 641 -22.83 24.13 -0.78
N SER A 642 -21.51 24.07 -0.93
CA SER A 642 -20.57 25.16 -0.64
C SER A 642 -20.43 26.13 -1.81
#